data_ea34c4a5803962e049af5b1398053733
#
_entry.id   ea34c4a5803962e049af5b1398053733
#
_cell.length_a   1.000
_cell.length_b   1.000
_cell.length_c   1.000
_cell.angle_alpha   90.00
_cell.angle_beta   90.00
_cell.angle_gamma   90.00
#
_symmetry.space_group_name_H-M   'P 1'
#
loop_
_entity.id
_entity.type
_entity.pdbx_description
1 polymer ?
#
loop_
_entity_poly.entity_id
_entity_poly.type
_entity_poly.pdbx_seq_one_letter_code
_entity_poly.pdbx_strand_id
1 'polypeptide(L)'
;MKKFTLLAVAVLASASMLASAQSLNGTQTLWAKFVKNTQNEQALTSQGNQMVLAQDGGLYCIGNIGSTTAEQMTVLTDGTNATNLAQGIDYSGNSANQGLLIMKLSADGELVWTVAQTNGEAAVNENWVAATADGGLVALVNMRHTEGHLGDNITIKDAKGNNFDYEWTVEARSFRSFIIKIDADGGIEWTREIEANSTADEATYPAWSQTSRNIGQGIKTYALDIDNEDNIYVGGLMCATLTTDGVTIPVHNVASWNGNAQTTVGNMFVIKFDQDGNYVKHLVSEGEATQENVRALKVVGNKLYMAAWIAGVAGTEFSIGGKSVTPATVNGSWALAELDTNLNVNWLQFYESTISGSAWQMPTMTIAGDHIYLMGTAKYGYTIGETNYTNTPANKARQSWLMQFDRSNGNATAATVLATGAMQMQHGFFGGYEGTDGNFYAIERGLTPSASFGSEMILYKFNQETLEIDDNVQLALGSCDGQSLVTDGTKVYVMNRFGNKNEAISFYNSEITFSSLSFVWGQSAYEVPVGAVKSLTIEGNSEINLEKGKSIDLVASLIPEDPANSEIIWSSSNEEAVTVDENGKITAVNDQKAGGDNAIITATSASNPSVKASVKVNVTNVTAIGTVNTAKTVKTVRYYNVAGVESNVPFSGMNIIVKTYSDGSRETTKAVK
;
A
#
# COMPACT_ATOMS: atom_id res chain seq x y z
N MET A 1 31.29 3.96 21.01
CA MET A 1 31.85 4.32 19.70
C MET A 1 32.14 3.03 18.94
N LYS A 2 31.19 2.58 18.15
CA LYS A 2 31.39 1.48 17.18
C LYS A 2 31.37 2.15 15.80
N LYS A 3 32.50 2.06 15.12
CA LYS A 3 32.65 2.56 13.75
C LYS A 3 31.87 1.63 12.83
N PHE A 4 30.82 2.13 12.19
CA PHE A 4 30.28 1.53 10.98
C PHE A 4 31.05 2.08 9.78
N THR A 5 31.71 1.18 9.08
CA THR A 5 32.41 1.47 7.85
C THR A 5 31.40 1.26 6.72
N LEU A 6 30.90 2.35 6.13
CA LEU A 6 30.12 2.28 4.90
C LEU A 6 31.08 2.12 3.73
N LEU A 7 30.92 1.04 2.99
CA LEU A 7 31.64 0.78 1.75
C LEU A 7 30.92 1.47 0.59
N ALA A 8 31.63 2.30 -0.13
CA ALA A 8 31.15 2.85 -1.40
C ALA A 8 31.07 1.72 -2.42
N VAL A 9 29.88 1.47 -2.97
CA VAL A 9 29.67 0.41 -3.96
C VAL A 9 29.97 0.96 -5.36
N ALA A 10 31.09 0.55 -5.88
CA ALA A 10 31.35 0.56 -7.31
C ALA A 10 30.65 -0.66 -7.92
N VAL A 11 29.94 -0.45 -9.02
CA VAL A 11 29.35 -1.52 -9.83
C VAL A 11 30.46 -2.42 -10.35
N LEU A 12 30.58 -3.61 -9.79
CA LEU A 12 31.32 -4.73 -10.35
C LEU A 12 30.44 -5.96 -10.26
N ALA A 13 29.97 -6.40 -11.42
CA ALA A 13 29.35 -7.70 -11.57
C ALA A 13 30.33 -8.80 -11.19
N SER A 14 30.14 -9.42 -10.05
CA SER A 14 30.76 -10.69 -9.71
C SER A 14 29.68 -11.75 -9.59
N ALA A 15 29.70 -12.68 -10.55
CA ALA A 15 28.93 -13.90 -10.49
C ALA A 15 29.36 -14.72 -9.28
N SER A 16 28.54 -14.76 -8.22
CA SER A 16 28.66 -15.72 -7.15
C SER A 16 27.35 -16.48 -7.02
N MET A 17 27.46 -17.77 -7.09
CA MET A 17 26.46 -18.84 -7.04
C MET A 17 25.19 -18.46 -6.30
N LEU A 18 24.16 -18.25 -7.09
CA LEU A 18 22.79 -18.04 -6.65
C LEU A 18 22.18 -19.41 -6.29
N ALA A 19 21.82 -19.59 -5.05
CA ALA A 19 20.66 -20.43 -4.75
C ALA A 19 19.52 -19.88 -5.60
N SER A 20 18.79 -20.73 -6.31
CA SER A 20 17.77 -20.34 -7.28
C SER A 20 16.62 -19.60 -6.56
N ALA A 21 16.79 -18.29 -6.36
CA ALA A 21 15.67 -17.41 -6.12
C ALA A 21 14.76 -17.53 -7.35
N GLN A 22 13.47 -17.73 -7.11
CA GLN A 22 12.53 -17.77 -8.22
C GLN A 22 12.59 -16.41 -8.90
N SER A 23 12.99 -16.40 -10.16
CA SER A 23 13.17 -15.18 -10.93
C SER A 23 11.82 -14.56 -11.24
N LEU A 24 11.72 -13.23 -11.20
CA LEU A 24 10.55 -12.48 -11.67
C LEU A 24 10.20 -12.77 -13.14
N ASN A 25 11.10 -13.42 -13.89
CA ASN A 25 10.83 -13.94 -15.24
C ASN A 25 9.68 -14.95 -15.30
N GLY A 26 9.23 -15.51 -14.18
CA GLY A 26 8.01 -16.30 -14.08
C GLY A 26 6.70 -15.49 -14.03
N THR A 27 6.76 -14.18 -13.98
CA THR A 27 5.59 -13.30 -13.99
C THR A 27 4.72 -13.53 -15.24
N GLN A 28 3.40 -13.53 -15.05
CA GLN A 28 2.43 -13.69 -16.13
C GLN A 28 1.43 -12.54 -16.13
N THR A 29 1.10 -12.01 -17.30
CA THR A 29 -0.01 -11.08 -17.45
C THR A 29 -1.31 -11.87 -17.49
N LEU A 30 -2.20 -11.59 -16.53
CA LEU A 30 -3.49 -12.26 -16.43
C LEU A 30 -4.52 -11.59 -17.34
N TRP A 31 -4.59 -10.28 -17.29
CA TRP A 31 -5.46 -9.47 -18.14
C TRP A 31 -4.96 -8.02 -18.23
N ALA A 32 -5.40 -7.31 -19.27
CA ALA A 32 -5.24 -5.87 -19.42
C ALA A 32 -6.49 -5.27 -20.06
N LYS A 33 -6.98 -4.15 -19.50
CA LYS A 33 -8.18 -3.46 -19.98
C LYS A 33 -7.97 -1.95 -20.03
N PHE A 34 -8.67 -1.28 -20.94
CA PHE A 34 -8.52 0.14 -21.22
C PHE A 34 -9.84 0.86 -21.20
N VAL A 35 -9.81 2.08 -20.67
CA VAL A 35 -10.92 3.02 -20.71
C VAL A 35 -10.70 3.95 -21.89
N LYS A 36 -11.48 3.85 -22.93
CA LYS A 36 -11.39 4.68 -24.13
C LYS A 36 -12.74 5.13 -24.63
N ASN A 37 -12.72 6.10 -25.53
CA ASN A 37 -13.92 6.53 -26.25
C ASN A 37 -14.13 5.72 -27.55
N THR A 38 -15.39 5.48 -27.91
CA THR A 38 -15.74 4.64 -29.08
C THR A 38 -15.53 5.31 -30.42
N GLN A 39 -15.56 6.65 -30.49
CA GLN A 39 -15.63 7.35 -31.78
C GLN A 39 -14.33 8.05 -32.20
N ASN A 40 -13.41 8.32 -31.32
CA ASN A 40 -12.20 9.07 -31.66
C ASN A 40 -11.01 8.66 -30.87
N GLU A 41 -10.09 7.94 -31.48
CA GLU A 41 -8.83 7.50 -30.88
C GLU A 41 -7.88 8.67 -30.57
N GLN A 42 -8.18 9.88 -31.01
CA GLN A 42 -7.27 11.02 -30.96
C GLN A 42 -7.60 12.13 -29.94
N ALA A 43 -8.79 12.14 -29.35
CA ALA A 43 -9.28 13.35 -28.69
C ALA A 43 -9.36 13.29 -27.17
N LEU A 44 -9.00 12.20 -26.49
CA LEU A 44 -9.36 12.03 -25.09
C LEU A 44 -8.19 11.65 -24.22
N THR A 45 -7.94 12.50 -23.28
CA THR A 45 -7.11 12.18 -22.12
C THR A 45 -7.99 11.54 -21.07
N SER A 46 -8.12 10.21 -21.06
CA SER A 46 -8.57 9.51 -19.88
C SER A 46 -7.35 9.23 -18.98
N GLN A 47 -7.49 9.46 -17.71
CA GLN A 47 -6.41 9.26 -16.75
C GLN A 47 -6.95 8.58 -15.50
N GLY A 48 -6.47 7.38 -15.18
CA GLY A 48 -6.66 6.78 -13.87
C GLY A 48 -5.82 7.54 -12.83
N ASN A 49 -6.35 7.74 -11.65
CA ASN A 49 -5.64 8.41 -10.57
C ASN A 49 -5.20 7.41 -9.50
N GLN A 50 -6.13 6.61 -9.00
CA GLN A 50 -5.86 5.62 -7.97
C GLN A 50 -6.72 4.38 -8.13
N MET A 51 -6.21 3.28 -7.60
CA MET A 51 -6.88 2.00 -7.49
C MET A 51 -6.65 1.43 -6.09
N VAL A 52 -7.67 0.80 -5.52
CA VAL A 52 -7.57 0.08 -4.25
C VAL A 52 -8.29 -1.25 -4.35
N LEU A 53 -7.89 -2.22 -3.51
CA LEU A 53 -8.59 -3.50 -3.41
C LEU A 53 -9.92 -3.30 -2.70
N ALA A 54 -10.96 -3.92 -3.24
CA ALA A 54 -12.23 -4.10 -2.57
C ALA A 54 -12.17 -5.33 -1.65
N GLN A 55 -13.03 -5.39 -0.64
CA GLN A 55 -13.07 -6.52 0.30
C GLN A 55 -13.39 -7.87 -0.36
N ASP A 56 -14.10 -7.86 -1.47
CA ASP A 56 -14.45 -9.07 -2.24
C ASP A 56 -13.35 -9.53 -3.21
N GLY A 57 -12.15 -8.90 -3.14
CA GLY A 57 -11.01 -9.14 -4.01
C GLY A 57 -11.11 -8.44 -5.37
N GLY A 58 -12.16 -7.68 -5.62
CA GLY A 58 -12.27 -6.79 -6.78
C GLY A 58 -11.46 -5.51 -6.60
N LEU A 59 -11.65 -4.57 -7.50
CA LEU A 59 -10.89 -3.32 -7.56
C LEU A 59 -11.83 -2.12 -7.63
N TYR A 60 -11.60 -1.12 -6.79
CA TYR A 60 -12.16 0.22 -6.98
C TYR A 60 -11.14 1.08 -7.70
N CYS A 61 -11.57 1.68 -8.80
CA CYS A 61 -10.73 2.52 -9.66
C CYS A 61 -11.37 3.90 -9.79
N ILE A 62 -10.58 4.96 -9.58
CA ILE A 62 -11.01 6.34 -9.77
C ILE A 62 -10.14 7.05 -10.78
N GLY A 63 -10.73 7.87 -11.60
CA GLY A 63 -10.02 8.66 -12.60
C GLY A 63 -10.92 9.60 -13.36
N ASN A 64 -10.38 10.12 -14.43
CA ASN A 64 -11.02 11.12 -15.30
C ASN A 64 -11.21 10.58 -16.70
N ILE A 65 -12.34 10.92 -17.28
CA ILE A 65 -12.66 10.65 -18.68
C ILE A 65 -12.91 11.97 -19.41
N GLY A 66 -12.30 12.11 -20.57
CA GLY A 66 -12.56 13.26 -21.43
C GLY A 66 -13.53 12.90 -22.56
N SER A 67 -14.39 13.80 -22.93
CA SER A 67 -15.24 13.69 -24.12
C SER A 67 -15.30 15.04 -24.84
N THR A 68 -15.39 15.02 -26.15
CA THR A 68 -15.57 16.23 -26.96
C THR A 68 -17.01 16.43 -27.37
N THR A 69 -17.88 15.44 -27.22
CA THR A 69 -19.31 15.53 -27.53
C THR A 69 -20.13 14.61 -26.64
N ALA A 70 -21.37 14.99 -26.34
CA ALA A 70 -22.32 14.19 -25.56
C ALA A 70 -22.70 12.85 -26.21
N GLU A 71 -22.44 12.70 -27.51
CA GLU A 71 -22.78 11.48 -28.26
C GLU A 71 -21.73 10.38 -28.14
N GLN A 72 -20.57 10.68 -27.53
CA GLN A 72 -19.50 9.72 -27.39
C GLN A 72 -19.73 8.83 -26.17
N MET A 73 -19.53 7.52 -26.33
CA MET A 73 -19.58 6.55 -25.26
C MET A 73 -18.17 6.21 -24.80
N THR A 74 -17.94 6.28 -23.49
CA THR A 74 -16.73 5.74 -22.87
C THR A 74 -16.93 4.25 -22.60
N VAL A 75 -15.96 3.45 -22.98
CA VAL A 75 -16.01 1.98 -22.85
C VAL A 75 -14.78 1.44 -22.15
N LEU A 76 -14.97 0.32 -21.42
CA LEU A 76 -13.90 -0.56 -20.98
C LEU A 76 -13.68 -1.63 -22.05
N THR A 77 -12.45 -1.83 -22.49
CA THR A 77 -12.16 -2.81 -23.55
C THR A 77 -10.85 -3.55 -23.30
N ASP A 78 -10.80 -4.81 -23.69
CA ASP A 78 -9.60 -5.65 -23.79
C ASP A 78 -8.99 -5.61 -25.20
N GLY A 79 -9.48 -4.74 -26.08
CA GLY A 79 -9.10 -4.65 -27.49
C GLY A 79 -10.01 -5.45 -28.43
N THR A 80 -10.73 -6.44 -27.92
CA THR A 80 -11.66 -7.28 -28.70
C THR A 80 -13.11 -7.02 -28.28
N ASN A 81 -13.36 -7.04 -26.97
CA ASN A 81 -14.66 -6.81 -26.38
C ASN A 81 -14.71 -5.42 -25.75
N ALA A 82 -15.90 -4.81 -25.73
CA ALA A 82 -16.11 -3.51 -25.14
C ALA A 82 -17.38 -3.48 -24.31
N THR A 83 -17.29 -2.94 -23.09
CA THR A 83 -18.41 -2.73 -22.18
C THR A 83 -18.60 -1.23 -21.97
N ASN A 84 -19.83 -0.74 -22.10
CA ASN A 84 -20.15 0.68 -21.90
C ASN A 84 -19.96 1.08 -20.43
N LEU A 85 -19.26 2.18 -20.17
CA LEU A 85 -19.02 2.75 -18.86
C LEU A 85 -19.91 3.97 -18.60
N ALA A 86 -19.81 4.97 -19.45
CA ALA A 86 -20.51 6.25 -19.30
C ALA A 86 -20.70 6.92 -20.65
N GLN A 87 -21.78 7.68 -20.76
CA GLN A 87 -21.98 8.57 -21.91
C GLN A 87 -21.03 9.77 -21.77
N GLY A 88 -20.50 10.24 -22.90
CA GLY A 88 -19.63 11.41 -22.94
C GLY A 88 -20.36 12.67 -22.48
N ILE A 89 -19.60 13.63 -21.99
CA ILE A 89 -20.09 14.95 -21.60
C ILE A 89 -19.62 15.94 -22.65
N ASP A 90 -20.55 16.78 -23.16
CA ASP A 90 -20.20 17.87 -24.07
C ASP A 90 -19.57 19.02 -23.31
N TYR A 91 -18.24 19.09 -23.35
CA TYR A 91 -17.48 20.21 -22.83
C TYR A 91 -17.23 21.24 -23.95
N SER A 92 -18.29 21.83 -24.48
CA SER A 92 -18.19 22.74 -25.62
C SER A 92 -17.22 23.89 -25.32
N GLY A 93 -16.04 23.80 -25.90
CA GLY A 93 -15.09 24.91 -26.02
C GLY A 93 -13.80 24.77 -25.21
N ASN A 94 -13.57 23.76 -24.40
CA ASN A 94 -12.32 23.63 -23.63
C ASN A 94 -11.80 22.19 -23.60
N SER A 95 -10.74 21.91 -24.32
CA SER A 95 -10.09 20.59 -24.45
C SER A 95 -9.41 20.07 -23.16
N ALA A 96 -9.53 20.81 -22.07
CA ALA A 96 -8.91 20.46 -20.78
C ALA A 96 -9.90 19.89 -19.76
N ASN A 97 -11.18 19.83 -20.08
CA ASN A 97 -12.22 19.41 -19.15
C ASN A 97 -12.40 17.89 -19.19
N GLN A 98 -12.41 17.28 -18.02
CA GLN A 98 -12.50 15.84 -17.84
C GLN A 98 -13.57 15.53 -16.78
N GLY A 99 -14.45 14.56 -17.06
CA GLY A 99 -15.46 14.10 -16.12
C GLY A 99 -14.91 13.05 -15.16
N LEU A 100 -15.51 12.97 -13.98
CA LEU A 100 -15.24 11.92 -13.01
C LEU A 100 -15.75 10.57 -13.50
N LEU A 101 -14.93 9.54 -13.31
CA LEU A 101 -15.35 8.14 -13.40
C LEU A 101 -14.81 7.36 -12.20
N ILE A 102 -15.71 6.67 -11.51
CA ILE A 102 -15.40 5.66 -10.52
C ILE A 102 -15.98 4.34 -11.03
N MET A 103 -15.22 3.26 -10.96
CA MET A 103 -15.71 1.94 -11.37
C MET A 103 -15.24 0.88 -10.40
N LYS A 104 -16.08 -0.15 -10.25
CA LYS A 104 -15.71 -1.41 -9.62
C LYS A 104 -15.46 -2.45 -10.69
N LEU A 105 -14.32 -3.11 -10.60
CA LEU A 105 -13.98 -4.29 -11.40
C LEU A 105 -13.93 -5.51 -10.49
N SER A 106 -14.23 -6.68 -11.06
CA SER A 106 -13.90 -7.96 -10.42
C SER A 106 -12.38 -8.19 -10.41
N ALA A 107 -11.92 -9.19 -9.67
CA ALA A 107 -10.52 -9.62 -9.69
C ALA A 107 -10.03 -10.04 -11.09
N ASP A 108 -10.94 -10.44 -11.97
CA ASP A 108 -10.65 -10.80 -13.36
C ASP A 108 -10.79 -9.63 -14.34
N GLY A 109 -10.95 -8.42 -13.83
CA GLY A 109 -11.02 -7.18 -14.61
C GLY A 109 -12.35 -6.93 -15.29
N GLU A 110 -13.42 -7.67 -14.95
CA GLU A 110 -14.74 -7.44 -15.50
C GLU A 110 -15.46 -6.30 -14.76
N LEU A 111 -16.20 -5.48 -15.54
CA LEU A 111 -16.96 -4.38 -14.97
C LEU A 111 -18.10 -4.89 -14.09
N VAL A 112 -18.15 -4.40 -12.83
CA VAL A 112 -19.28 -4.65 -11.92
C VAL A 112 -20.26 -3.48 -11.95
N TRP A 113 -19.79 -2.26 -11.72
CA TRP A 113 -20.61 -1.06 -11.78
C TRP A 113 -19.76 0.22 -12.04
N THR A 114 -20.44 1.32 -12.37
CA THR A 114 -19.84 2.65 -12.53
C THR A 114 -20.64 3.73 -11.82
N VAL A 115 -19.91 4.73 -11.32
CA VAL A 115 -20.41 6.05 -10.90
C VAL A 115 -19.71 7.08 -11.77
N ALA A 116 -20.46 7.89 -12.49
CA ALA A 116 -19.89 8.77 -13.50
C ALA A 116 -20.54 10.15 -13.49
N GLN A 117 -19.73 11.17 -13.72
CA GLN A 117 -20.25 12.50 -14.04
C GLN A 117 -20.96 12.45 -15.39
N THR A 118 -22.14 13.07 -15.47
CA THR A 118 -22.99 13.09 -16.68
C THR A 118 -23.26 14.49 -17.17
N ASN A 119 -22.98 15.52 -16.38
CA ASN A 119 -23.14 16.91 -16.74
C ASN A 119 -22.16 17.80 -15.99
N GLY A 120 -21.89 19.01 -16.53
CA GLY A 120 -21.11 20.07 -15.92
C GLY A 120 -19.61 20.00 -16.14
N GLU A 121 -18.90 21.03 -15.68
CA GLU A 121 -17.45 21.15 -15.85
C GLU A 121 -16.64 20.41 -14.78
N ALA A 122 -15.58 19.86 -15.21
CA ALA A 122 -14.26 19.63 -14.70
C ALA A 122 -14.05 18.91 -13.38
N ALA A 123 -13.92 17.60 -13.43
CA ALA A 123 -13.05 16.92 -12.46
C ALA A 123 -11.57 17.24 -12.77
N VAL A 124 -10.75 17.26 -11.73
CA VAL A 124 -9.29 17.49 -11.81
C VAL A 124 -8.55 16.15 -11.72
N ASN A 125 -7.36 16.09 -12.28
CA ASN A 125 -6.54 14.88 -12.38
C ASN A 125 -5.93 14.42 -11.03
N GLU A 126 -6.53 14.71 -9.90
CA GLU A 126 -6.02 14.39 -8.57
C GLU A 126 -7.19 13.94 -7.70
N ASN A 127 -7.55 12.65 -7.80
CA ASN A 127 -8.62 12.03 -7.05
C ASN A 127 -8.12 10.78 -6.34
N TRP A 128 -8.69 10.46 -5.19
CA TRP A 128 -8.30 9.33 -4.36
C TRP A 128 -9.50 8.48 -3.97
N VAL A 129 -9.23 7.23 -3.63
CA VAL A 129 -10.23 6.27 -3.18
C VAL A 129 -9.66 5.41 -2.06
N ALA A 130 -10.50 5.10 -1.08
CA ALA A 130 -10.22 4.14 -0.01
C ALA A 130 -11.41 3.18 0.12
N ALA A 131 -11.13 1.88 0.26
CA ALA A 131 -12.16 0.86 0.45
C ALA A 131 -12.60 0.84 1.91
N THR A 132 -13.91 0.80 2.18
CA THR A 132 -14.47 0.80 3.52
C THR A 132 -14.82 -0.60 4.03
N ALA A 133 -14.92 -0.76 5.35
CA ALA A 133 -15.16 -2.04 6.01
C ALA A 133 -16.52 -2.67 5.66
N ASP A 134 -17.49 -1.87 5.24
CA ASP A 134 -18.82 -2.32 4.78
C ASP A 134 -18.82 -2.86 3.32
N GLY A 135 -17.66 -2.87 2.67
CA GLY A 135 -17.52 -3.30 1.27
C GLY A 135 -17.79 -2.21 0.25
N GLY A 136 -18.02 -0.97 0.68
CA GLY A 136 -18.11 0.22 -0.16
C GLY A 136 -16.78 0.94 -0.31
N LEU A 137 -16.83 2.23 -0.62
CA LEU A 137 -15.66 3.09 -0.73
C LEU A 137 -15.95 4.53 -0.31
N VAL A 138 -14.87 5.24 0.04
CA VAL A 138 -14.86 6.71 0.13
C VAL A 138 -14.00 7.23 -1.01
N ALA A 139 -14.54 8.16 -1.81
CA ALA A 139 -13.80 8.87 -2.85
C ALA A 139 -13.55 10.32 -2.42
N LEU A 140 -12.34 10.81 -2.65
CA LEU A 140 -11.97 12.21 -2.52
C LEU A 140 -11.79 12.78 -3.92
N VAL A 141 -12.65 13.73 -4.28
CA VAL A 141 -12.75 14.27 -5.64
C VAL A 141 -12.47 15.76 -5.62
N ASN A 142 -11.51 16.19 -6.43
CA ASN A 142 -11.27 17.60 -6.68
C ASN A 142 -12.00 18.05 -7.95
N MET A 143 -12.81 19.08 -7.83
CA MET A 143 -13.52 19.69 -8.95
C MET A 143 -13.04 21.12 -9.15
N ARG A 144 -12.95 21.53 -10.40
CA ARG A 144 -12.53 22.87 -10.83
C ARG A 144 -13.62 23.52 -11.65
N HIS A 145 -13.95 24.74 -11.30
CA HIS A 145 -14.81 25.62 -12.09
C HIS A 145 -13.99 26.56 -12.98
N THR A 146 -14.42 26.79 -14.20
CA THR A 146 -13.87 27.81 -15.11
C THR A 146 -14.80 29.03 -15.15
N GLU A 147 -14.23 30.23 -15.38
CA GLU A 147 -14.99 31.49 -15.48
C GLU A 147 -16.12 31.40 -16.52
N GLY A 148 -17.31 31.88 -16.20
CA GLY A 148 -18.43 32.00 -17.10
C GLY A 148 -19.51 30.94 -16.95
N HIS A 149 -19.42 30.06 -15.97
CA HIS A 149 -20.32 28.93 -15.74
C HIS A 149 -21.05 28.98 -14.39
N LEU A 150 -21.23 30.18 -13.84
CA LEU A 150 -22.02 30.38 -12.62
C LEU A 150 -23.46 29.86 -12.83
N GLY A 151 -23.90 29.02 -11.89
CA GLY A 151 -25.22 28.38 -11.95
C GLY A 151 -25.27 27.09 -12.79
N ASP A 152 -24.17 26.66 -13.39
CA ASP A 152 -24.09 25.35 -14.00
C ASP A 152 -24.10 24.25 -12.97
N ASN A 153 -24.86 23.19 -13.24
CA ASN A 153 -24.91 22.04 -12.36
C ASN A 153 -23.91 20.98 -12.79
N ILE A 154 -23.18 20.44 -11.82
CA ILE A 154 -22.47 19.18 -11.99
C ILE A 154 -23.41 18.06 -11.57
N THR A 155 -23.61 17.08 -12.42
CA THR A 155 -24.42 15.91 -12.11
C THR A 155 -23.55 14.67 -12.13
N ILE A 156 -23.52 13.94 -11.01
CA ILE A 156 -22.90 12.62 -10.89
C ILE A 156 -24.02 11.60 -10.78
N LYS A 157 -24.00 10.61 -11.65
CA LYS A 157 -24.97 9.52 -11.66
C LYS A 157 -24.35 8.28 -11.00
N ASP A 158 -25.04 7.73 -10.02
CA ASP A 158 -24.63 6.50 -9.35
C ASP A 158 -25.05 5.23 -10.13
N ALA A 159 -24.58 4.07 -9.69
CA ALA A 159 -24.89 2.80 -10.33
C ALA A 159 -26.37 2.38 -10.17
N LYS A 160 -27.08 2.93 -9.19
CA LYS A 160 -28.51 2.69 -8.95
C LYS A 160 -29.40 3.60 -9.78
N GLY A 161 -28.79 4.52 -10.53
CA GLY A 161 -29.48 5.43 -11.43
C GLY A 161 -29.90 6.76 -10.78
N ASN A 162 -29.53 7.03 -9.53
CA ASN A 162 -29.80 8.29 -8.87
C ASN A 162 -28.78 9.35 -9.32
N ASN A 163 -29.22 10.60 -9.33
CA ASN A 163 -28.36 11.74 -9.59
C ASN A 163 -27.99 12.42 -8.29
N PHE A 164 -26.72 12.80 -8.18
CA PHE A 164 -26.23 13.79 -7.24
C PHE A 164 -25.91 15.06 -8.04
N ASP A 165 -26.64 16.13 -7.73
CA ASP A 165 -26.52 17.43 -8.39
C ASP A 165 -25.85 18.43 -7.47
N TYR A 166 -24.89 19.17 -8.02
CA TYR A 166 -24.18 20.25 -7.33
C TYR A 166 -24.18 21.50 -8.20
N GLU A 167 -24.64 22.63 -7.62
CA GLU A 167 -24.68 23.91 -8.28
C GLU A 167 -23.46 24.78 -7.93
N TRP A 168 -22.77 25.31 -8.94
CA TRP A 168 -21.72 26.28 -8.72
C TRP A 168 -22.30 27.64 -8.33
N THR A 169 -22.00 28.08 -7.14
CA THR A 169 -22.50 29.33 -6.57
C THR A 169 -21.50 30.48 -6.60
N VAL A 170 -20.28 30.26 -7.12
CA VAL A 170 -19.16 31.21 -7.11
C VAL A 170 -18.63 31.44 -8.50
N GLU A 171 -18.51 32.73 -8.94
CA GLU A 171 -18.01 33.09 -10.28
C GLU A 171 -16.51 32.85 -10.50
N ALA A 172 -15.72 32.80 -9.44
CA ALA A 172 -14.27 32.68 -9.57
C ALA A 172 -13.83 31.26 -9.92
N ARG A 173 -12.73 31.12 -10.66
CA ARG A 173 -12.04 29.85 -10.79
C ARG A 173 -11.71 29.32 -9.40
N SER A 174 -12.43 28.35 -8.94
CA SER A 174 -12.26 27.77 -7.62
C SER A 174 -12.09 26.27 -7.70
N PHE A 175 -11.28 25.71 -6.79
CA PHE A 175 -11.26 24.28 -6.55
C PHE A 175 -12.17 24.00 -5.36
N ARG A 176 -12.90 22.91 -5.47
CA ARG A 176 -13.67 22.35 -4.36
C ARG A 176 -13.35 20.89 -4.23
N SER A 177 -13.27 20.43 -3.02
CA SER A 177 -13.00 19.03 -2.73
C SER A 177 -14.23 18.40 -2.11
N PHE A 178 -14.61 17.24 -2.63
CA PHE A 178 -15.75 16.47 -2.18
C PHE A 178 -15.30 15.12 -1.66
N ILE A 179 -15.82 14.73 -0.52
CA ILE A 179 -15.79 13.36 -0.03
C ILE A 179 -17.12 12.74 -0.45
N ILE A 180 -17.08 11.60 -1.12
CA ILE A 180 -18.26 10.89 -1.60
C ILE A 180 -18.20 9.46 -1.04
N LYS A 181 -19.15 9.07 -0.21
CA LYS A 181 -19.31 7.70 0.24
C LYS A 181 -20.21 6.96 -0.74
N ILE A 182 -19.74 5.81 -1.20
CA ILE A 182 -20.43 4.94 -2.16
C ILE A 182 -20.51 3.54 -1.55
N ASP A 183 -21.70 2.96 -1.54
CA ASP A 183 -21.93 1.62 -1.01
C ASP A 183 -21.37 0.52 -1.93
N ALA A 184 -21.39 -0.72 -1.48
CA ALA A 184 -20.84 -1.87 -2.22
C ALA A 184 -21.47 -2.08 -3.60
N ASP A 185 -22.72 -1.63 -3.80
CA ASP A 185 -23.48 -1.74 -5.05
C ASP A 185 -23.38 -0.50 -5.95
N GLY A 186 -22.55 0.47 -5.57
CA GLY A 186 -22.29 1.68 -6.35
C GLY A 186 -23.30 2.81 -6.14
N GLY A 187 -24.13 2.77 -5.09
CA GLY A 187 -25.04 3.86 -4.70
C GLY A 187 -24.33 4.93 -3.89
N ILE A 188 -24.53 6.20 -4.19
CA ILE A 188 -24.03 7.31 -3.37
C ILE A 188 -24.87 7.39 -2.09
N GLU A 189 -24.24 7.21 -0.93
CA GLU A 189 -24.89 7.27 0.37
C GLU A 189 -24.92 8.70 0.91
N TRP A 190 -23.78 9.38 0.89
CA TRP A 190 -23.65 10.77 1.30
C TRP A 190 -22.46 11.46 0.62
N THR A 191 -22.47 12.79 0.67
CA THR A 191 -21.37 13.63 0.21
C THR A 191 -21.04 14.67 1.24
N ARG A 192 -19.76 15.06 1.30
CA ARG A 192 -19.27 16.13 2.16
C ARG A 192 -18.36 17.05 1.36
N GLU A 193 -18.64 18.33 1.39
CA GLU A 193 -17.80 19.35 0.77
C GLU A 193 -16.76 19.88 1.75
N ILE A 194 -15.57 20.14 1.24
CA ILE A 194 -14.54 20.97 1.87
C ILE A 194 -14.40 22.21 0.99
N GLU A 195 -14.94 23.31 1.46
CA GLU A 195 -15.02 24.56 0.70
C GLU A 195 -13.92 25.53 1.15
N ALA A 196 -13.27 26.19 0.20
CA ALA A 196 -12.43 27.35 0.46
C ALA A 196 -13.29 28.61 0.54
N ASN A 197 -13.32 29.25 1.68
CA ASN A 197 -14.10 30.46 1.92
C ASN A 197 -13.29 31.71 1.53
N SER A 198 -13.27 32.04 0.24
CA SER A 198 -12.53 33.20 -0.27
C SER A 198 -13.09 34.55 0.24
N THR A 199 -14.39 34.63 0.52
CA THR A 199 -15.00 35.89 0.98
C THR A 199 -14.63 36.28 2.40
N ALA A 200 -14.34 35.31 3.28
CA ALA A 200 -13.84 35.60 4.63
C ALA A 200 -12.42 36.19 4.59
N ASP A 201 -11.63 35.78 3.61
CA ASP A 201 -10.24 36.19 3.46
C ASP A 201 -10.08 37.49 2.66
N GLU A 202 -11.01 37.81 1.75
CA GLU A 202 -11.05 39.08 1.04
C GLU A 202 -11.17 40.30 1.96
N ALA A 203 -11.90 40.17 3.07
CA ALA A 203 -12.00 41.23 4.07
C ALA A 203 -10.68 41.44 4.83
N THR A 204 -9.89 40.39 4.98
CA THR A 204 -8.60 40.42 5.69
C THR A 204 -7.42 40.69 4.74
N TYR A 205 -7.56 40.26 3.47
CA TYR A 205 -6.51 40.34 2.45
C TYR A 205 -7.01 40.88 1.11
N PRO A 206 -7.42 42.16 1.03
CA PRO A 206 -8.08 42.75 -0.13
C PRO A 206 -7.23 42.76 -1.44
N ALA A 207 -5.92 42.50 -1.35
CA ALA A 207 -5.07 42.36 -2.55
C ALA A 207 -5.30 41.03 -3.29
N TRP A 208 -6.00 40.10 -2.70
CA TRP A 208 -6.33 38.81 -3.29
C TRP A 208 -7.37 38.90 -4.41
N SER A 209 -8.34 39.81 -4.27
CA SER A 209 -9.49 39.88 -5.15
C SER A 209 -9.19 40.39 -6.56
N GLN A 210 -8.07 41.07 -6.79
CA GLN A 210 -7.89 41.82 -8.04
C GLN A 210 -6.90 41.25 -9.04
N THR A 211 -6.03 40.32 -8.68
CA THR A 211 -4.96 39.89 -9.61
C THR A 211 -4.84 38.39 -9.82
N SER A 212 -5.61 37.59 -9.14
CA SER A 212 -5.34 36.17 -9.15
C SER A 212 -6.40 35.39 -9.90
N ARG A 213 -6.26 35.36 -11.18
CA ARG A 213 -6.72 34.25 -12.02
C ARG A 213 -6.18 32.88 -11.53
N ASN A 214 -5.38 32.87 -10.48
CA ASN A 214 -4.80 31.70 -9.82
C ASN A 214 -5.30 31.49 -8.39
N ILE A 215 -6.12 32.36 -7.80
CA ILE A 215 -6.75 32.17 -6.47
C ILE A 215 -7.82 31.05 -6.51
N GLY A 216 -8.21 30.59 -7.66
CA GLY A 216 -9.00 29.40 -7.79
C GLY A 216 -8.40 28.12 -7.16
N GLN A 217 -7.33 28.24 -6.42
CA GLN A 217 -6.67 27.16 -5.68
C GLN A 217 -6.76 27.35 -4.15
N GLY A 218 -7.90 27.85 -3.65
CA GLY A 218 -8.07 28.02 -2.21
C GLY A 218 -7.88 26.75 -1.40
N ILE A 219 -8.16 25.60 -2.01
CA ILE A 219 -7.90 24.27 -1.46
C ILE A 219 -7.39 23.33 -2.57
N LYS A 220 -6.49 22.44 -2.20
CA LYS A 220 -6.13 21.25 -2.97
C LYS A 220 -5.92 20.07 -2.04
N THR A 221 -6.73 19.05 -2.19
CA THR A 221 -6.54 17.79 -1.45
C THR A 221 -5.66 16.85 -2.26
N TYR A 222 -4.72 16.18 -1.58
CA TYR A 222 -3.70 15.34 -2.22
C TYR A 222 -3.57 13.96 -1.58
N ALA A 223 -4.27 13.72 -0.49
CA ALA A 223 -4.14 12.47 0.24
C ALA A 223 -5.46 12.11 0.93
N LEU A 224 -5.78 10.84 0.87
CA LEU A 224 -6.91 10.20 1.54
C LEU A 224 -6.45 8.86 2.09
N ASP A 225 -6.81 8.57 3.33
CA ASP A 225 -6.81 7.21 3.87
C ASP A 225 -7.88 7.08 4.95
N ILE A 226 -8.20 5.86 5.36
CA ILE A 226 -9.20 5.56 6.38
C ILE A 226 -8.63 4.60 7.43
N ASP A 227 -9.18 4.64 8.64
CA ASP A 227 -8.84 3.66 9.67
C ASP A 227 -9.82 2.47 9.70
N ASN A 228 -9.59 1.53 10.62
CA ASN A 228 -10.40 0.31 10.74
C ASN A 228 -11.85 0.58 11.23
N GLU A 229 -12.15 1.78 11.66
CA GLU A 229 -13.49 2.25 12.05
C GLU A 229 -14.11 3.09 10.93
N ASP A 230 -13.50 3.10 9.74
CA ASP A 230 -13.86 3.93 8.58
C ASP A 230 -13.82 5.44 8.85
N ASN A 231 -13.10 5.92 9.90
CA ASN A 231 -12.83 7.33 10.01
C ASN A 231 -11.92 7.77 8.86
N ILE A 232 -12.22 8.94 8.30
CA ILE A 232 -11.64 9.43 7.06
C ILE A 232 -10.60 10.50 7.36
N TYR A 233 -9.42 10.39 6.78
CA TYR A 233 -8.33 11.35 6.91
C TYR A 233 -8.04 11.96 5.55
N VAL A 234 -8.21 13.27 5.44
CA VAL A 234 -7.95 14.05 4.22
C VAL A 234 -6.82 15.03 4.45
N GLY A 235 -5.83 15.00 3.58
CA GLY A 235 -4.69 15.90 3.64
C GLY A 235 -4.51 16.72 2.37
N GLY A 236 -3.91 17.91 2.51
CA GLY A 236 -3.71 18.78 1.37
C GLY A 236 -3.02 20.10 1.68
N LEU A 237 -3.27 21.06 0.80
CA LEU A 237 -2.87 22.45 0.86
C LEU A 237 -4.09 23.34 0.97
N MET A 238 -4.07 24.31 1.87
CA MET A 238 -5.04 25.37 1.97
C MET A 238 -4.37 26.73 1.78
N CYS A 239 -4.91 27.52 0.88
CA CYS A 239 -4.48 28.91 0.64
C CYS A 239 -5.56 29.91 1.11
N ALA A 240 -6.65 29.42 1.64
CA ALA A 240 -7.78 30.18 2.17
C ALA A 240 -8.36 29.45 3.38
N THR A 241 -9.11 30.15 4.19
CA THR A 241 -9.92 29.56 5.26
C THR A 241 -10.86 28.51 4.69
N LEU A 242 -10.90 27.33 5.27
CA LEU A 242 -11.77 26.24 4.84
C LEU A 242 -13.05 26.19 5.68
N THR A 243 -14.13 25.74 5.06
CA THR A 243 -15.40 25.44 5.75
C THR A 243 -15.83 24.03 5.36
N THR A 244 -16.18 23.23 6.35
CA THR A 244 -16.74 21.89 6.15
C THR A 244 -17.61 21.54 7.35
N ASP A 245 -18.77 20.93 7.12
CA ASP A 245 -19.71 20.52 8.16
C ASP A 245 -20.06 21.64 9.19
N GLY A 246 -20.14 22.89 8.69
CA GLY A 246 -20.40 24.08 9.53
C GLY A 246 -19.21 24.53 10.39
N VAL A 247 -18.04 23.87 10.28
CA VAL A 247 -16.81 24.21 10.99
C VAL A 247 -15.91 25.05 10.10
N THR A 248 -15.40 26.16 10.65
CA THR A 248 -14.42 27.02 9.97
C THR A 248 -13.00 26.67 10.44
N ILE A 249 -12.12 26.40 9.47
CA ILE A 249 -10.71 26.07 9.69
C ILE A 249 -9.87 27.24 9.15
N PRO A 250 -9.28 28.07 10.03
CA PRO A 250 -8.56 29.26 9.59
C PRO A 250 -7.22 28.89 8.93
N VAL A 251 -6.87 29.61 7.87
CA VAL A 251 -5.52 29.62 7.33
C VAL A 251 -4.63 30.46 8.24
N HIS A 252 -3.42 29.96 8.58
CA HIS A 252 -2.52 30.64 9.51
C HIS A 252 -1.51 31.54 8.79
N ASN A 253 -1.11 31.16 7.57
CA ASN A 253 -0.10 31.90 6.83
C ASN A 253 -0.61 32.26 5.43
N VAL A 254 -0.90 33.53 5.27
CA VAL A 254 -1.19 34.17 3.97
C VAL A 254 -0.09 35.17 3.66
N ALA A 255 1.16 34.83 4.01
CA ALA A 255 2.30 35.71 3.88
C ALA A 255 2.42 36.27 2.45
N SER A 256 2.35 37.58 2.40
CA SER A 256 2.68 38.50 1.30
C SER A 256 2.97 37.87 -0.06
N TRP A 257 1.91 37.65 -0.81
CA TRP A 257 2.01 37.43 -2.23
C TRP A 257 2.62 38.70 -2.88
N ASN A 258 3.84 38.59 -3.39
CA ASN A 258 4.57 39.74 -3.96
C ASN A 258 4.34 39.90 -5.48
N GLY A 259 3.18 39.50 -6.01
CA GLY A 259 2.77 39.75 -7.39
C GLY A 259 3.39 38.85 -8.45
N ASN A 260 4.28 37.93 -8.12
CA ASN A 260 4.80 36.94 -9.05
C ASN A 260 3.99 35.64 -9.02
N ALA A 261 3.33 35.34 -10.12
CA ALA A 261 2.29 34.31 -10.32
C ALA A 261 2.72 32.84 -10.09
N GLN A 262 3.81 32.55 -9.44
CA GLN A 262 4.34 31.18 -9.34
C GLN A 262 4.55 30.64 -7.93
N THR A 263 4.33 31.40 -6.89
CA THR A 263 4.46 30.90 -5.50
C THR A 263 3.09 30.80 -4.86
N THR A 264 2.54 29.59 -4.80
CA THR A 264 1.35 29.31 -4.02
C THR A 264 1.75 29.27 -2.55
N VAL A 265 1.40 30.29 -1.80
CA VAL A 265 1.59 30.34 -0.35
C VAL A 265 0.39 29.67 0.31
N GLY A 266 0.62 28.80 1.27
CA GLY A 266 -0.47 28.16 2.01
C GLY A 266 0.03 27.16 3.04
N ASN A 267 -0.86 26.81 3.94
CA ASN A 267 -0.62 25.83 4.98
C ASN A 267 -0.99 24.42 4.52
N MET A 268 -0.29 23.42 5.01
CA MET A 268 -0.79 22.07 4.93
C MET A 268 -1.85 21.84 6.00
N PHE A 269 -2.75 20.92 5.70
CA PHE A 269 -3.78 20.50 6.64
C PHE A 269 -3.99 19.00 6.60
N VAL A 270 -4.51 18.46 7.72
CA VAL A 270 -5.15 17.17 7.82
C VAL A 270 -6.50 17.37 8.50
N ILE A 271 -7.56 16.85 7.91
CA ILE A 271 -8.91 16.86 8.51
C ILE A 271 -9.32 15.41 8.73
N LYS A 272 -9.86 15.13 9.92
CA LYS A 272 -10.51 13.87 10.27
C LYS A 272 -12.02 14.03 10.24
N PHE A 273 -12.70 13.12 9.57
CA PHE A 273 -14.14 12.91 9.62
C PHE A 273 -14.44 11.54 10.20
N ASP A 274 -15.62 11.35 10.78
CA ASP A 274 -16.10 10.03 11.13
C ASP A 274 -16.61 9.26 9.88
N GLN A 275 -17.03 8.01 10.07
CA GLN A 275 -17.57 7.14 9.01
C GLN A 275 -18.82 7.72 8.31
N ASP A 276 -19.55 8.61 8.96
CA ASP A 276 -20.76 9.26 8.45
C ASP A 276 -20.45 10.60 7.76
N GLY A 277 -19.16 10.95 7.65
CA GLY A 277 -18.67 12.18 7.04
C GLY A 277 -18.85 13.42 7.92
N ASN A 278 -19.09 13.27 9.22
CA ASN A 278 -19.14 14.41 10.13
C ASN A 278 -17.72 14.82 10.53
N TYR A 279 -17.50 16.11 10.61
CA TYR A 279 -16.22 16.66 11.06
C TYR A 279 -15.91 16.24 12.50
N VAL A 280 -14.68 15.78 12.72
CA VAL A 280 -14.18 15.39 14.05
C VAL A 280 -13.10 16.36 14.53
N LYS A 281 -12.05 16.56 13.72
CA LYS A 281 -10.87 17.33 14.11
C LYS A 281 -10.05 17.76 12.89
N HIS A 282 -9.24 18.77 13.05
CA HIS A 282 -8.24 19.16 12.07
C HIS A 282 -6.88 19.45 12.71
N LEU A 283 -5.87 19.45 11.88
CA LEU A 283 -4.51 19.88 12.15
C LEU A 283 -4.05 20.74 10.98
N VAL A 284 -3.58 21.94 11.27
CA VAL A 284 -3.03 22.89 10.27
C VAL A 284 -1.61 23.23 10.68
N SER A 285 -0.71 23.35 9.72
CA SER A 285 0.65 23.78 9.97
C SER A 285 0.70 25.27 10.38
N GLU A 286 1.73 25.61 11.12
CA GLU A 286 2.04 26.96 11.57
C GLU A 286 3.45 27.34 11.09
N GLY A 287 3.74 28.63 10.99
CA GLY A 287 5.02 29.14 10.54
C GLY A 287 4.94 29.89 9.21
N GLU A 288 6.07 30.33 8.70
CA GLU A 288 6.14 31.21 7.53
C GLU A 288 6.68 30.50 6.27
N ALA A 289 6.59 29.16 6.19
CA ALA A 289 6.99 28.44 5.00
C ALA A 289 6.10 28.82 3.79
N THR A 290 6.66 28.84 2.60
CA THR A 290 5.99 29.40 1.42
C THR A 290 5.08 28.43 0.71
N GLN A 291 5.33 27.13 0.79
CA GLN A 291 4.47 26.07 0.25
C GLN A 291 4.52 24.85 1.12
N GLU A 292 3.39 24.43 1.58
CA GLU A 292 3.25 23.26 2.44
C GLU A 292 2.11 22.40 1.92
N ASN A 293 2.40 21.13 1.65
CA ASN A 293 1.42 20.23 1.09
C ASN A 293 1.53 18.85 1.73
N VAL A 294 0.47 18.35 2.33
CA VAL A 294 0.37 16.90 2.60
C VAL A 294 0.23 16.18 1.27
N ARG A 295 1.09 15.22 1.01
CA ARG A 295 1.14 14.49 -0.25
C ARG A 295 0.75 13.02 -0.15
N ALA A 296 0.97 12.42 1.01
CA ALA A 296 0.55 11.07 1.29
C ALA A 296 0.12 10.92 2.76
N LEU A 297 -0.91 10.15 2.97
CA LEU A 297 -1.39 9.69 4.26
C LEU A 297 -1.51 8.17 4.22
N LYS A 298 -1.13 7.51 5.32
CA LYS A 298 -1.35 6.08 5.53
C LYS A 298 -1.68 5.79 6.98
N VAL A 299 -2.80 5.12 7.19
CA VAL A 299 -3.23 4.64 8.50
C VAL A 299 -2.79 3.20 8.69
N VAL A 300 -2.15 2.90 9.82
CA VAL A 300 -1.81 1.54 10.23
C VAL A 300 -2.13 1.37 11.72
N GLY A 301 -3.17 0.61 12.02
CA GLY A 301 -3.69 0.49 13.37
C GLY A 301 -4.19 1.83 13.91
N ASN A 302 -3.64 2.28 15.03
CA ASN A 302 -3.98 3.57 15.65
C ASN A 302 -3.00 4.71 15.29
N LYS A 303 -2.23 4.56 14.23
CA LYS A 303 -1.23 5.53 13.79
C LYS A 303 -1.53 6.02 12.38
N LEU A 304 -1.30 7.30 12.16
CA LEU A 304 -1.37 7.96 10.86
C LEU A 304 0.02 8.45 10.46
N TYR A 305 0.51 7.98 9.35
CA TYR A 305 1.77 8.44 8.77
C TYR A 305 1.49 9.48 7.69
N MET A 306 2.25 10.55 7.71
CA MET A 306 2.10 11.69 6.82
C MET A 306 3.42 12.00 6.13
N ALA A 307 3.40 12.09 4.81
CA ALA A 307 4.49 12.69 4.04
C ALA A 307 4.03 14.00 3.43
N ALA A 308 4.80 15.05 3.65
CA ALA A 308 4.48 16.40 3.19
C ALA A 308 5.64 17.05 2.45
N TRP A 309 5.31 17.80 1.43
CA TRP A 309 6.24 18.67 0.72
C TRP A 309 6.25 20.06 1.35
N ILE A 310 7.44 20.56 1.61
CA ILE A 310 7.65 21.89 2.20
C ILE A 310 8.67 22.65 1.36
N ALA A 311 8.28 23.80 0.84
CA ALA A 311 9.20 24.78 0.26
C ALA A 311 9.25 25.97 1.21
N GLY A 312 10.41 26.19 1.83
CA GLY A 312 10.57 27.21 2.85
C GLY A 312 11.47 28.34 2.43
N VAL A 313 11.51 29.36 3.27
CA VAL A 313 12.58 30.35 3.30
C VAL A 313 13.63 29.84 4.29
N ALA A 314 14.91 29.83 3.89
CA ALA A 314 15.98 29.40 4.79
C ALA A 314 15.96 30.17 6.11
N GLY A 315 16.04 29.43 7.22
CA GLY A 315 16.02 30.01 8.56
C GLY A 315 14.63 30.33 9.11
N THR A 316 13.55 29.99 8.38
CA THR A 316 12.17 30.19 8.84
C THR A 316 11.65 28.92 9.47
N GLU A 317 11.06 29.03 10.65
CA GLU A 317 10.51 27.88 11.36
C GLU A 317 9.22 27.40 10.67
N PHE A 318 9.14 26.09 10.47
CA PHE A 318 7.94 25.35 10.13
C PHE A 318 7.51 24.54 11.32
N SER A 319 6.23 24.55 11.66
CA SER A 319 5.72 23.74 12.76
C SER A 319 4.37 23.10 12.43
N ILE A 320 4.11 21.96 13.07
CA ILE A 320 2.85 21.25 13.01
C ILE A 320 2.63 20.47 14.31
N GLY A 321 1.47 20.66 14.95
CA GLY A 321 1.12 19.94 16.18
C GLY A 321 2.14 20.09 17.31
N GLY A 322 2.77 21.26 17.43
CA GLY A 322 3.77 21.56 18.46
C GLY A 322 5.16 20.95 18.22
N LYS A 323 5.39 20.37 17.04
CA LYS A 323 6.73 19.96 16.56
C LYS A 323 7.21 20.95 15.52
N SER A 324 8.48 21.35 15.60
CA SER A 324 9.02 22.31 14.66
C SER A 324 10.37 21.90 14.08
N VAL A 325 10.64 22.40 12.88
CA VAL A 325 11.93 22.31 12.20
C VAL A 325 12.24 23.65 11.54
N THR A 326 13.53 23.98 11.43
CA THR A 326 13.99 25.18 10.74
C THR A 326 14.83 24.76 9.54
N PRO A 327 14.31 24.86 8.30
CA PRO A 327 15.07 24.54 7.09
C PRO A 327 16.34 25.37 7.00
N ALA A 328 17.47 24.75 6.68
CA ALA A 328 18.72 25.46 6.43
C ALA A 328 18.78 26.03 5.01
N THR A 329 17.98 25.50 4.08
CA THR A 329 17.97 25.90 2.68
C THR A 329 16.57 26.32 2.20
N VAL A 330 16.51 27.16 1.16
CA VAL A 330 15.24 27.50 0.46
C VAL A 330 14.77 26.41 -0.49
N ASN A 331 15.47 25.28 -0.50
CA ASN A 331 15.17 24.17 -1.40
C ASN A 331 13.98 23.39 -0.87
N GLY A 332 13.17 22.87 -1.77
CA GLY A 332 12.07 22.01 -1.38
C GLY A 332 12.56 20.79 -0.59
N SER A 333 11.80 20.42 0.42
CA SER A 333 12.16 19.40 1.40
C SER A 333 10.95 18.52 1.73
N TRP A 334 11.21 17.35 2.29
CA TRP A 334 10.18 16.44 2.75
C TRP A 334 10.08 16.43 4.26
N ALA A 335 8.88 16.55 4.76
CA ALA A 335 8.56 16.22 6.14
C ALA A 335 7.89 14.85 6.19
N LEU A 336 8.34 14.01 7.10
CA LEU A 336 7.73 12.73 7.44
C LEU A 336 7.32 12.78 8.90
N ALA A 337 6.08 12.42 9.20
CA ALA A 337 5.55 12.46 10.56
C ALA A 337 4.69 11.24 10.88
N GLU A 338 4.68 10.84 12.14
CA GLU A 338 3.70 9.95 12.73
C GLU A 338 2.77 10.75 13.63
N LEU A 339 1.49 10.56 13.45
CA LEU A 339 0.43 11.08 14.28
C LEU A 339 -0.34 9.92 14.90
N ASP A 340 -1.02 10.16 16.02
CA ASP A 340 -2.09 9.26 16.43
C ASP A 340 -3.40 9.55 15.64
N THR A 341 -4.39 8.69 15.78
CA THR A 341 -5.70 8.85 15.13
C THR A 341 -6.51 10.05 15.65
N ASN A 342 -6.02 10.74 16.69
CA ASN A 342 -6.53 12.02 17.17
C ASN A 342 -5.73 13.22 16.64
N LEU A 343 -4.89 13.02 15.63
CA LEU A 343 -4.04 14.03 15.00
C LEU A 343 -3.02 14.69 15.95
N ASN A 344 -2.58 14.00 17.01
CA ASN A 344 -1.46 14.46 17.82
C ASN A 344 -0.16 13.97 17.16
N VAL A 345 0.79 14.87 16.94
CA VAL A 345 2.07 14.56 16.29
C VAL A 345 3.02 13.91 17.29
N ASN A 346 3.36 12.64 17.08
CA ASN A 346 4.28 11.89 17.92
C ASN A 346 5.73 12.22 17.59
N TRP A 347 6.09 12.16 16.31
CA TRP A 347 7.40 12.59 15.82
C TRP A 347 7.28 13.28 14.46
N LEU A 348 8.28 14.13 14.14
CA LEU A 348 8.44 14.84 12.88
C LEU A 348 9.90 14.77 12.46
N GLN A 349 10.16 14.30 11.25
CA GLN A 349 11.47 14.29 10.61
C GLN A 349 11.46 15.17 9.37
N PHE A 350 12.61 15.74 9.04
CA PHE A 350 12.75 16.65 7.94
C PHE A 350 13.96 16.32 7.07
N TYR A 351 13.76 16.21 5.77
CA TYR A 351 14.77 15.81 4.80
C TYR A 351 14.94 16.91 3.76
N GLU A 352 16.05 17.63 3.85
CA GLU A 352 16.33 18.77 2.98
C GLU A 352 16.89 18.33 1.63
N SER A 353 16.45 18.98 0.56
CA SER A 353 17.10 18.89 -0.73
C SER A 353 18.43 19.61 -0.71
N THR A 354 19.47 18.97 -1.24
CA THR A 354 20.83 19.53 -1.27
C THR A 354 21.02 20.61 -2.34
N ILE A 355 20.08 20.76 -3.27
CA ILE A 355 20.24 21.66 -4.43
C ILE A 355 18.91 22.39 -4.73
N SER A 356 19.01 23.69 -5.03
CA SER A 356 17.85 24.51 -5.37
C SER A 356 17.17 24.08 -6.67
N GLY A 357 15.87 23.91 -6.63
CA GLY A 357 15.05 23.67 -7.81
C GLY A 357 14.22 22.42 -7.78
N SER A 358 13.28 22.40 -6.86
CA SER A 358 12.06 21.58 -6.84
C SER A 358 12.20 20.10 -7.18
N ALA A 359 12.09 19.27 -6.19
CA ALA A 359 11.54 17.96 -6.36
C ALA A 359 10.06 18.13 -6.74
N TRP A 360 9.79 18.04 -7.99
CA TRP A 360 8.42 18.00 -8.49
C TRP A 360 8.04 16.54 -8.62
N GLN A 361 7.42 15.95 -7.68
CA GLN A 361 6.34 15.00 -7.90
C GLN A 361 6.00 14.22 -6.64
N MET A 362 4.76 13.85 -6.59
CA MET A 362 4.09 13.27 -5.46
C MET A 362 4.80 12.02 -4.99
N PRO A 363 5.25 11.96 -3.75
CA PRO A 363 5.70 10.70 -3.23
C PRO A 363 4.52 9.79 -3.09
N THR A 364 4.68 8.58 -3.52
CA THR A 364 3.83 7.48 -3.09
C THR A 364 4.42 6.92 -1.80
N MET A 365 3.57 6.66 -0.83
CA MET A 365 3.97 6.09 0.46
C MET A 365 3.38 4.70 0.63
N THR A 366 4.23 3.76 1.01
CA THR A 366 3.84 2.41 1.41
C THR A 366 4.38 2.12 2.80
N ILE A 367 3.57 1.54 3.64
CA ILE A 367 3.98 1.03 4.95
C ILE A 367 4.05 -0.48 4.85
N ALA A 368 5.20 -1.05 5.18
CA ALA A 368 5.42 -2.49 5.14
C ALA A 368 6.34 -2.91 6.29
N GLY A 369 5.90 -3.87 7.09
CA GLY A 369 6.62 -4.28 8.29
C GLY A 369 6.93 -3.10 9.22
N ASP A 370 8.18 -2.98 9.62
CA ASP A 370 8.68 -1.88 10.47
C ASP A 370 9.22 -0.68 9.67
N HIS A 371 8.86 -0.57 8.39
CA HIS A 371 9.39 0.43 7.49
C HIS A 371 8.31 1.30 6.83
N ILE A 372 8.70 2.54 6.55
CA ILE A 372 8.00 3.46 5.67
C ILE A 372 8.81 3.57 4.38
N TYR A 373 8.17 3.38 3.25
CA TYR A 373 8.78 3.56 1.94
C TYR A 373 8.20 4.79 1.26
N LEU A 374 9.04 5.74 0.91
CA LEU A 374 8.69 6.85 0.03
C LEU A 374 9.31 6.62 -1.35
N MET A 375 8.49 6.79 -2.36
CA MET A 375 8.84 6.54 -3.75
C MET A 375 8.50 7.76 -4.61
N GLY A 376 9.34 8.06 -5.59
CA GLY A 376 9.05 9.18 -6.48
C GLY A 376 10.19 9.53 -7.42
N THR A 377 10.14 10.75 -7.94
CA THR A 377 11.22 11.33 -8.74
C THR A 377 11.80 12.55 -8.10
N ALA A 378 13.10 12.72 -8.22
CA ALA A 378 13.77 13.95 -7.88
C ALA A 378 14.66 14.42 -9.04
N LYS A 379 14.63 15.73 -9.29
CA LYS A 379 15.54 16.35 -10.24
C LYS A 379 16.93 16.59 -9.65
N TYR A 380 17.02 16.63 -8.31
CA TYR A 380 18.21 16.96 -7.55
C TYR A 380 18.31 16.05 -6.32
N GLY A 381 19.51 15.92 -5.79
CA GLY A 381 19.80 15.00 -4.72
C GLY A 381 19.26 15.39 -3.35
N TYR A 382 19.19 14.41 -2.49
CA TYR A 382 18.88 14.56 -1.08
C TYR A 382 20.03 14.02 -0.23
N THR A 383 20.15 14.55 0.97
CA THR A 383 20.99 13.94 1.99
C THR A 383 20.14 13.02 2.84
N ILE A 384 20.55 11.76 2.93
CA ILE A 384 19.91 10.73 3.74
C ILE A 384 20.96 10.20 4.70
N GLY A 385 20.82 10.49 5.98
CA GLY A 385 21.88 10.23 6.95
C GLY A 385 23.14 11.03 6.59
N GLU A 386 24.28 10.32 6.45
CA GLU A 386 25.56 10.91 6.04
C GLU A 386 25.79 10.81 4.51
N THR A 387 24.87 10.23 3.76
CA THR A 387 25.03 9.96 2.33
C THR A 387 24.32 11.02 1.49
N ASN A 388 25.08 11.68 0.63
CA ASN A 388 24.55 12.61 -0.36
C ASN A 388 24.26 11.88 -1.67
N TYR A 389 22.99 11.76 -2.02
CA TYR A 389 22.53 11.29 -3.32
C TYR A 389 22.43 12.49 -4.26
N THR A 390 23.51 12.83 -4.93
CA THR A 390 23.53 13.95 -5.88
C THR A 390 23.35 13.47 -7.30
N ASN A 391 22.42 14.07 -8.02
CA ASN A 391 22.37 13.92 -9.47
C ASN A 391 23.63 14.54 -10.09
N THR A 392 24.29 13.83 -10.98
CA THR A 392 25.40 14.39 -11.76
C THR A 392 24.89 15.54 -12.63
N PRO A 393 25.39 16.76 -12.48
CA PRO A 393 24.78 17.99 -12.98
C PRO A 393 24.68 18.12 -14.50
N ALA A 394 25.36 17.26 -15.27
CA ALA A 394 25.52 17.42 -16.70
C ALA A 394 24.21 17.47 -17.49
N ASN A 395 23.14 16.81 -17.04
CA ASN A 395 21.94 16.64 -17.83
C ASN A 395 20.65 17.20 -17.21
N LYS A 396 20.65 17.66 -15.95
CA LYS A 396 19.43 18.07 -15.22
C LYS A 396 18.31 17.01 -15.27
N ALA A 397 18.69 15.76 -15.46
CA ALA A 397 17.76 14.64 -15.56
C ALA A 397 17.13 14.35 -14.20
N ARG A 398 15.87 13.92 -14.20
CA ARG A 398 15.23 13.40 -13.00
C ARG A 398 15.71 11.97 -12.76
N GLN A 399 15.70 11.56 -11.51
CA GLN A 399 16.06 10.23 -11.07
C GLN A 399 14.86 9.61 -10.36
N SER A 400 14.64 8.33 -10.57
CA SER A 400 13.75 7.54 -9.74
C SER A 400 14.43 7.24 -8.42
N TRP A 401 13.73 7.42 -7.33
CA TRP A 401 14.26 7.10 -6.03
C TRP A 401 13.23 6.40 -5.15
N LEU A 402 13.74 5.50 -4.33
CA LEU A 402 13.05 4.74 -3.30
C LEU A 402 13.82 4.97 -1.99
N MET A 403 13.16 5.48 -0.96
CA MET A 403 13.72 5.70 0.36
C MET A 403 12.98 4.87 1.39
N GLN A 404 13.74 4.29 2.31
CA GLN A 404 13.23 3.51 3.43
C GLN A 404 13.51 4.25 4.74
N PHE A 405 12.53 4.23 5.64
CA PHE A 405 12.62 4.86 6.96
C PHE A 405 12.13 3.88 8.03
N ASP A 406 12.74 3.96 9.20
CA ASP A 406 12.28 3.27 10.39
C ASP A 406 10.92 3.85 10.83
N ARG A 407 9.90 3.02 10.87
CA ARG A 407 8.53 3.41 11.17
C ARG A 407 8.36 3.95 12.59
N SER A 408 9.22 3.57 13.54
CA SER A 408 9.11 3.96 14.94
C SER A 408 9.54 5.42 15.20
N ASN A 409 10.41 5.96 14.35
CA ASN A 409 11.05 7.26 14.60
C ASN A 409 11.24 8.13 13.34
N GLY A 410 10.95 7.59 12.16
CA GLY A 410 11.07 8.26 10.87
C GLY A 410 12.51 8.43 10.37
N ASN A 411 13.52 7.83 11.02
CA ASN A 411 14.90 7.93 10.55
C ASN A 411 15.11 7.14 9.26
N ALA A 412 15.81 7.74 8.31
CA ALA A 412 16.17 7.08 7.06
C ALA A 412 17.13 5.91 7.31
N THR A 413 16.84 4.76 6.74
CA THR A 413 17.61 3.51 6.90
C THR A 413 18.34 3.12 5.62
N ALA A 414 17.70 3.27 4.47
CA ALA A 414 18.27 2.92 3.18
C ALA A 414 17.65 3.77 2.04
N ALA A 415 18.33 3.83 0.91
CA ALA A 415 17.79 4.44 -0.30
C ALA A 415 18.40 3.84 -1.55
N THR A 416 17.59 3.73 -2.61
CA THR A 416 18.03 3.39 -3.96
C THR A 416 17.65 4.49 -4.93
N VAL A 417 18.60 4.88 -5.76
CA VAL A 417 18.41 5.88 -6.80
C VAL A 417 18.77 5.26 -8.14
N LEU A 418 17.81 5.24 -9.06
CA LEU A 418 18.05 4.81 -10.42
C LEU A 418 18.29 6.02 -11.32
N ALA A 419 19.43 6.03 -11.99
CA ALA A 419 19.76 7.02 -12.99
C ALA A 419 18.94 6.73 -14.25
N THR A 420 17.84 7.45 -14.45
CA THR A 420 17.11 7.40 -15.71
C THR A 420 17.77 8.31 -16.74
N GLY A 421 17.91 7.85 -17.98
CA GLY A 421 18.45 8.65 -19.07
C GLY A 421 17.64 9.93 -19.30
N ALA A 422 18.31 10.99 -19.66
CA ALA A 422 17.83 12.35 -19.86
C ALA A 422 16.36 12.48 -20.24
N MET A 423 15.54 13.14 -19.46
CA MET A 423 14.51 14.15 -19.84
C MET A 423 13.22 14.11 -19.02
N GLN A 424 12.73 15.08 -18.83
CA GLN A 424 11.78 16.17 -18.69
C GLN A 424 10.53 15.94 -17.85
N MET A 425 9.90 14.83 -17.69
CA MET A 425 8.68 14.73 -16.90
C MET A 425 8.33 13.31 -16.47
N GLN A 426 7.95 13.16 -15.20
CA GLN A 426 7.10 12.07 -14.70
C GLN A 426 7.70 10.66 -14.71
N HIS A 427 8.95 10.48 -14.30
CA HIS A 427 9.54 9.17 -14.10
C HIS A 427 9.70 8.91 -12.61
N GLY A 428 9.64 7.67 -12.19
CA GLY A 428 9.87 7.30 -10.81
C GLY A 428 9.12 6.06 -10.41
N PHE A 429 9.45 5.60 -9.24
CA PHE A 429 8.64 4.61 -8.59
C PHE A 429 7.29 5.23 -8.21
N PHE A 430 6.19 4.53 -8.47
CA PHE A 430 4.84 5.05 -8.21
C PHE A 430 3.97 4.13 -7.35
N GLY A 431 4.48 2.99 -6.94
CA GLY A 431 3.82 2.08 -6.04
C GLY A 431 4.73 0.93 -5.65
N GLY A 432 4.52 0.40 -4.46
CA GLY A 432 5.27 -0.73 -3.96
C GLY A 432 4.49 -1.51 -2.90
N TYR A 433 4.95 -2.70 -2.61
CA TYR A 433 4.36 -3.60 -1.63
C TYR A 433 5.43 -4.53 -1.04
N GLU A 434 5.14 -5.08 0.13
CA GLU A 434 5.92 -6.17 0.69
C GLU A 434 5.38 -7.49 0.14
N GLY A 435 6.26 -8.26 -0.49
CA GLY A 435 5.92 -9.59 -0.94
C GLY A 435 5.85 -10.58 0.23
N THR A 436 5.13 -11.67 0.05
CA THR A 436 5.05 -12.75 1.05
C THR A 436 6.41 -13.38 1.35
N ASP A 437 7.40 -13.18 0.47
CA ASP A 437 8.80 -13.54 0.68
C ASP A 437 9.56 -12.53 1.55
N GLY A 438 8.89 -11.46 2.03
CA GLY A 438 9.43 -10.40 2.86
C GLY A 438 10.43 -9.49 2.14
N ASN A 439 10.48 -9.52 0.81
CA ASN A 439 11.21 -8.52 0.02
C ASN A 439 10.27 -7.38 -0.35
N PHE A 440 10.85 -6.23 -0.66
CA PHE A 440 10.05 -5.09 -1.13
C PHE A 440 10.01 -5.09 -2.66
N TYR A 441 8.84 -4.87 -3.21
CA TYR A 441 8.62 -4.79 -4.65
C TYR A 441 8.11 -3.39 -4.99
N ALA A 442 8.66 -2.81 -6.07
CA ALA A 442 8.18 -1.51 -6.54
C ALA A 442 8.16 -1.46 -8.07
N ILE A 443 7.19 -0.72 -8.61
CA ILE A 443 7.09 -0.50 -10.05
C ILE A 443 7.66 0.86 -10.40
N GLU A 444 8.54 0.87 -11.39
CA GLU A 444 9.10 2.06 -12.00
C GLU A 444 8.53 2.27 -13.41
N ARG A 445 8.38 3.52 -13.75
CA ARG A 445 8.25 3.96 -15.14
C ARG A 445 9.61 4.00 -15.77
N GLY A 446 9.92 3.01 -16.60
CA GLY A 446 11.18 2.97 -17.33
C GLY A 446 11.21 3.96 -18.48
N LEU A 447 12.42 4.39 -18.86
CA LEU A 447 12.67 5.30 -19.95
C LEU A 447 13.63 4.73 -20.95
N THR A 448 13.23 4.78 -22.22
CA THR A 448 14.25 4.88 -23.25
C THR A 448 14.77 6.32 -23.34
N PRO A 449 16.08 6.53 -23.55
CA PRO A 449 16.70 7.87 -23.52
C PRO A 449 16.12 8.91 -24.49
N SER A 450 15.27 8.52 -25.42
CA SER A 450 14.68 9.38 -26.45
C SER A 450 13.19 9.67 -26.27
N ALA A 451 12.51 9.07 -25.30
CA ALA A 451 11.06 9.21 -25.15
C ALA A 451 10.67 10.38 -24.26
N SER A 452 9.63 11.11 -24.63
CA SER A 452 9.02 12.19 -23.83
C SER A 452 8.12 11.64 -22.72
N PHE A 453 7.75 10.36 -22.78
CA PHE A 453 6.94 9.60 -21.83
C PHE A 453 7.65 8.30 -21.50
N GLY A 454 7.27 7.64 -20.41
CA GLY A 454 7.73 6.31 -20.10
C GLY A 454 7.55 5.38 -21.30
N SER A 455 8.54 4.55 -21.56
CA SER A 455 8.50 3.61 -22.67
C SER A 455 8.36 2.17 -22.22
N GLU A 456 8.38 1.96 -20.91
CA GLU A 456 8.28 0.64 -20.31
C GLU A 456 7.83 0.75 -18.86
N MET A 457 7.32 -0.34 -18.34
CA MET A 457 6.95 -0.49 -16.96
C MET A 457 7.72 -1.68 -16.39
N ILE A 458 8.49 -1.44 -15.34
CA ILE A 458 9.39 -2.44 -14.77
C ILE A 458 9.03 -2.68 -13.31
N LEU A 459 8.83 -3.93 -12.94
CA LEU A 459 8.73 -4.37 -11.55
C LEU A 459 10.12 -4.75 -11.06
N TYR A 460 10.54 -4.13 -9.98
CA TYR A 460 11.79 -4.44 -9.29
C TYR A 460 11.50 -5.16 -7.98
N LYS A 461 12.36 -6.11 -7.65
CA LYS A 461 12.45 -6.75 -6.36
C LYS A 461 13.67 -6.22 -5.62
N PHE A 462 13.47 -5.74 -4.40
CA PHE A 462 14.51 -5.20 -3.55
C PHE A 462 14.71 -6.06 -2.31
N ASN A 463 15.96 -6.23 -1.92
CA ASN A 463 16.28 -6.71 -0.59
C ASN A 463 15.75 -5.71 0.45
N GLN A 464 14.95 -6.18 1.40
CA GLN A 464 14.25 -5.30 2.35
C GLN A 464 15.20 -4.57 3.31
N GLU A 465 16.38 -5.13 3.62
CA GLU A 465 17.32 -4.52 4.56
C GLU A 465 18.24 -3.48 3.89
N THR A 466 18.65 -3.75 2.66
CA THR A 466 19.66 -2.92 1.96
C THR A 466 19.09 -2.04 0.86
N LEU A 467 17.87 -2.31 0.38
CA LEU A 467 17.27 -1.78 -0.83
C LEU A 467 18.12 -2.00 -2.10
N GLU A 468 19.01 -2.99 -2.10
CA GLU A 468 19.67 -3.43 -3.32
C GLU A 468 18.67 -4.17 -4.22
N ILE A 469 18.82 -4.01 -5.52
CA ILE A 469 17.97 -4.69 -6.50
C ILE A 469 18.41 -6.15 -6.59
N ASP A 470 17.50 -7.06 -6.23
CA ASP A 470 17.73 -8.49 -6.34
C ASP A 470 17.32 -9.02 -7.73
N ASP A 471 16.21 -8.50 -8.28
CA ASP A 471 15.68 -8.93 -9.58
C ASP A 471 14.77 -7.84 -10.19
N ASN A 472 14.45 -7.98 -11.49
CA ASN A 472 13.46 -7.13 -12.14
C ASN A 472 12.83 -7.83 -13.36
N VAL A 473 11.63 -7.38 -13.74
CA VAL A 473 10.93 -7.82 -14.93
C VAL A 473 10.19 -6.66 -15.59
N GLN A 474 10.27 -6.58 -16.92
CA GLN A 474 9.51 -5.63 -17.71
C GLN A 474 8.06 -6.11 -17.84
N LEU A 475 7.11 -5.43 -17.22
CA LEU A 475 5.68 -5.79 -17.24
C LEU A 475 4.98 -5.33 -18.53
N ALA A 476 5.37 -4.18 -19.06
CA ALA A 476 4.84 -3.67 -20.31
C ALA A 476 5.89 -2.88 -21.07
N LEU A 477 5.79 -2.92 -22.39
CA LEU A 477 6.61 -2.18 -23.34
C LEU A 477 5.71 -1.30 -24.22
N GLY A 478 6.13 -0.08 -24.45
CA GLY A 478 5.39 0.97 -25.15
C GLY A 478 5.21 2.19 -24.24
N SER A 479 4.55 3.23 -24.74
CA SER A 479 4.34 4.44 -23.97
C SER A 479 3.39 4.18 -22.79
N CYS A 480 3.93 3.97 -21.61
CA CYS A 480 3.17 3.71 -20.39
C CYS A 480 3.66 4.59 -19.22
N ASP A 481 2.71 4.96 -18.37
CA ASP A 481 2.90 5.89 -17.27
C ASP A 481 2.09 5.37 -16.06
N GLY A 482 2.74 4.64 -15.16
CA GLY A 482 2.08 4.06 -13.99
C GLY A 482 1.52 5.13 -13.06
N GLN A 483 0.36 4.84 -12.47
CA GLN A 483 -0.35 5.76 -11.58
C GLN A 483 -0.61 5.14 -10.20
N SER A 484 -0.93 3.86 -10.14
CA SER A 484 -1.26 3.17 -8.89
C SER A 484 -0.94 1.68 -8.99
N LEU A 485 -0.57 1.10 -7.87
CA LEU A 485 -0.32 -0.33 -7.69
C LEU A 485 -1.00 -0.81 -6.42
N VAL A 486 -1.65 -1.97 -6.50
CA VAL A 486 -2.16 -2.70 -5.34
C VAL A 486 -1.91 -4.21 -5.51
N THR A 487 -1.93 -4.95 -4.42
CA THR A 487 -1.77 -6.41 -4.42
C THR A 487 -2.74 -7.07 -3.46
N ASP A 488 -3.20 -8.25 -3.81
CA ASP A 488 -3.95 -9.16 -2.93
C ASP A 488 -3.03 -10.20 -2.26
N GLY A 489 -1.71 -10.06 -2.44
CA GLY A 489 -0.71 -10.99 -1.94
C GLY A 489 -0.29 -12.05 -2.96
N THR A 490 -1.10 -12.33 -3.97
CA THR A 490 -0.85 -13.29 -5.05
C THR A 490 -0.75 -12.63 -6.42
N LYS A 491 -1.59 -11.63 -6.64
CA LYS A 491 -1.66 -10.85 -7.87
C LYS A 491 -1.24 -9.42 -7.61
N VAL A 492 -0.66 -8.80 -8.60
CA VAL A 492 -0.32 -7.38 -8.64
C VAL A 492 -1.18 -6.71 -9.68
N TYR A 493 -1.92 -5.70 -9.25
CA TYR A 493 -2.78 -4.90 -10.12
C TYR A 493 -2.14 -3.53 -10.31
N VAL A 494 -2.07 -3.09 -11.56
CA VAL A 494 -1.42 -1.84 -11.93
C VAL A 494 -2.36 -0.98 -12.75
N MET A 495 -2.55 0.25 -12.30
CA MET A 495 -3.25 1.27 -13.08
C MET A 495 -2.22 2.11 -13.83
N ASN A 496 -2.47 2.35 -15.10
CA ASN A 496 -1.55 3.02 -16.00
C ASN A 496 -2.26 4.06 -16.85
N ARG A 497 -1.48 5.01 -17.35
CA ARG A 497 -1.82 5.83 -18.48
C ARG A 497 -0.99 5.35 -19.67
N PHE A 498 -1.64 5.00 -20.75
CA PHE A 498 -1.00 4.50 -21.95
C PHE A 498 -1.16 5.47 -23.10
N GLY A 499 -0.15 5.53 -23.95
CA GLY A 499 -0.27 6.11 -25.26
C GLY A 499 0.62 7.29 -25.56
N ASN A 500 1.38 7.10 -26.60
CA ASN A 500 1.83 8.13 -27.51
C ASN A 500 1.32 7.74 -28.91
N LYS A 501 0.97 8.70 -29.77
CA LYS A 501 0.42 8.44 -31.10
C LYS A 501 1.27 7.38 -31.82
N ASN A 502 0.62 6.30 -32.25
CA ASN A 502 1.14 5.26 -33.15
C ASN A 502 2.12 4.24 -32.54
N GLU A 503 2.26 4.11 -31.25
CA GLU A 503 3.05 3.02 -30.65
C GLU A 503 2.15 1.86 -30.22
N ALA A 504 2.60 0.63 -30.45
CA ALA A 504 1.97 -0.55 -29.89
C ALA A 504 2.39 -0.72 -28.44
N ILE A 505 1.49 -1.19 -27.59
CA ILE A 505 1.78 -1.58 -26.22
C ILE A 505 1.66 -3.08 -26.14
N SER A 506 2.71 -3.73 -25.64
CA SER A 506 2.74 -5.17 -25.38
C SER A 506 2.92 -5.44 -23.88
N PHE A 507 2.32 -6.53 -23.42
CA PHE A 507 2.39 -6.98 -22.04
C PHE A 507 3.26 -8.24 -21.92
N TYR A 508 3.97 -8.36 -20.80
CA TYR A 508 4.91 -9.44 -20.56
C TYR A 508 4.21 -10.81 -20.54
N ASN A 509 4.84 -11.81 -21.20
CA ASN A 509 4.30 -13.17 -21.33
C ASN A 509 2.82 -13.22 -21.75
N SER A 510 2.42 -12.36 -22.69
CA SER A 510 1.05 -12.26 -23.16
C SER A 510 1.02 -11.94 -24.65
N GLU A 511 -0.02 -12.42 -25.33
CA GLU A 511 -0.33 -12.00 -26.70
C GLU A 511 -1.16 -10.70 -26.76
N ILE A 512 -1.48 -10.13 -25.60
CA ILE A 512 -2.24 -8.87 -25.50
C ILE A 512 -1.39 -7.75 -26.07
N THR A 513 -1.85 -7.16 -27.15
CA THR A 513 -1.19 -6.04 -27.85
C THR A 513 -2.22 -5.03 -28.27
N PHE A 514 -1.94 -3.74 -28.04
CA PHE A 514 -2.78 -2.64 -28.48
C PHE A 514 -1.99 -1.76 -29.46
N SER A 515 -2.62 -1.42 -30.58
CA SER A 515 -2.06 -0.49 -31.56
C SER A 515 -2.75 0.87 -31.44
N SER A 516 -1.97 1.94 -31.59
CA SER A 516 -2.43 3.34 -31.68
C SER A 516 -3.35 3.83 -30.56
N LEU A 517 -2.90 3.72 -29.32
CA LEU A 517 -3.56 4.36 -28.18
C LEU A 517 -3.00 5.78 -27.95
N SER A 518 -3.87 6.75 -27.70
CA SER A 518 -3.48 8.12 -27.37
C SER A 518 -4.02 8.47 -25.98
N PHE A 519 -3.14 8.46 -24.98
CA PHE A 519 -3.45 8.84 -23.58
C PHE A 519 -4.72 8.20 -23.01
N VAL A 520 -4.74 6.89 -22.94
CA VAL A 520 -5.87 6.16 -22.35
C VAL A 520 -5.54 5.66 -20.96
N TRP A 521 -6.54 5.63 -20.11
CA TRP A 521 -6.49 4.99 -18.83
C TRP A 521 -6.57 3.47 -19.01
N GLY A 522 -5.61 2.74 -18.46
CA GLY A 522 -5.59 1.28 -18.49
C GLY A 522 -5.32 0.70 -17.12
N GLN A 523 -5.72 -0.52 -16.94
CA GLN A 523 -5.39 -1.36 -15.81
C GLN A 523 -5.01 -2.75 -16.28
N SER A 524 -4.12 -3.39 -15.53
CA SER A 524 -3.62 -4.72 -15.82
C SER A 524 -3.37 -5.51 -14.55
N ALA A 525 -3.46 -6.82 -14.62
CA ALA A 525 -3.16 -7.71 -13.52
C ALA A 525 -2.06 -8.69 -13.91
N TYR A 526 -1.20 -8.98 -12.95
CA TYR A 526 -0.06 -9.88 -13.10
C TYR A 526 -0.03 -10.88 -11.96
N GLU A 527 0.24 -12.13 -12.28
CA GLU A 527 0.67 -13.11 -11.32
C GLU A 527 2.19 -13.02 -11.20
N VAL A 528 2.68 -12.62 -10.04
CA VAL A 528 4.11 -12.48 -9.75
C VAL A 528 4.55 -13.69 -8.95
N PRO A 529 5.63 -14.39 -9.34
CA PRO A 529 6.12 -15.52 -8.58
C PRO A 529 6.40 -15.13 -7.14
N VAL A 530 5.79 -15.84 -6.21
CA VAL A 530 6.06 -15.65 -4.78
C VAL A 530 7.47 -16.14 -4.50
N GLY A 531 8.21 -15.40 -3.69
CA GLY A 531 9.62 -15.68 -3.45
C GLY A 531 9.90 -17.04 -2.86
N ALA A 532 11.16 -17.46 -2.92
CA ALA A 532 11.63 -18.70 -2.36
C ALA A 532 11.34 -18.79 -0.85
N VAL A 533 11.05 -20.00 -0.37
CA VAL A 533 10.86 -20.28 1.05
C VAL A 533 12.06 -19.76 1.87
N LYS A 534 11.80 -18.94 2.88
CA LYS A 534 12.81 -18.36 3.78
C LYS A 534 13.08 -19.21 5.00
N SER A 535 12.03 -19.81 5.54
CA SER A 535 12.15 -20.72 6.69
C SER A 535 11.17 -21.88 6.58
N LEU A 536 11.56 -22.99 7.19
CA LEU A 536 10.76 -24.18 7.35
C LEU A 536 10.86 -24.61 8.80
N THR A 537 9.74 -24.93 9.42
CA THR A 537 9.69 -25.44 10.79
C THR A 537 8.88 -26.73 10.81
N ILE A 538 9.33 -27.72 11.61
CA ILE A 538 8.53 -28.90 11.93
C ILE A 538 7.84 -28.64 13.26
N GLU A 539 6.52 -28.76 13.29
CA GLU A 539 5.73 -28.51 14.49
C GLU A 539 5.99 -29.58 15.57
N GLY A 540 5.96 -29.17 16.83
CA GLY A 540 6.07 -30.07 17.98
C GLY A 540 7.47 -30.06 18.62
N ASN A 541 7.83 -31.20 19.22
CA ASN A 541 9.08 -31.35 19.95
C ASN A 541 10.26 -31.63 19.00
N SER A 542 11.43 -31.11 19.32
CA SER A 542 12.66 -31.39 18.56
C SER A 542 13.14 -32.84 18.67
N GLU A 543 12.54 -33.63 19.58
CA GLU A 543 12.83 -35.05 19.80
C GLU A 543 11.52 -35.81 20.04
N ILE A 544 11.34 -36.93 19.35
CA ILE A 544 10.16 -37.80 19.40
C ILE A 544 10.58 -39.21 19.81
N ASN A 545 9.89 -39.79 20.76
CA ASN A 545 10.03 -41.21 21.09
C ASN A 545 8.89 -41.98 20.46
N LEU A 546 9.18 -42.88 19.51
CA LEU A 546 8.21 -43.64 18.77
C LEU A 546 8.40 -45.14 18.98
N GLU A 547 7.35 -45.82 19.40
CA GLU A 547 7.38 -47.26 19.60
C GLU A 547 7.50 -47.97 18.24
N LYS A 548 8.26 -49.07 18.21
CA LYS A 548 8.40 -49.91 17.02
C LYS A 548 7.01 -50.32 16.46
N GLY A 549 6.86 -50.15 15.15
CA GLY A 549 5.64 -50.41 14.40
C GLY A 549 4.56 -49.32 14.51
N LYS A 550 4.84 -48.23 15.22
CA LYS A 550 3.96 -47.05 15.28
C LYS A 550 4.36 -46.02 14.24
N SER A 551 3.37 -45.23 13.83
CA SER A 551 3.53 -44.11 12.90
C SER A 551 2.95 -42.83 13.50
N ILE A 552 3.48 -41.70 13.10
CA ILE A 552 2.99 -40.36 13.41
C ILE A 552 3.17 -39.46 12.17
N ASP A 553 2.24 -38.56 11.94
CA ASP A 553 2.34 -37.59 10.88
C ASP A 553 3.07 -36.32 11.41
N LEU A 554 4.14 -35.92 10.76
CA LEU A 554 4.82 -34.65 11.02
C LEU A 554 4.17 -33.54 10.21
N VAL A 555 3.95 -32.40 10.83
CA VAL A 555 3.47 -31.19 10.16
C VAL A 555 4.63 -30.23 10.01
N ALA A 556 4.85 -29.75 8.81
CA ALA A 556 5.84 -28.73 8.54
C ALA A 556 5.17 -27.46 8.01
N SER A 557 5.61 -26.31 8.52
CA SER A 557 5.13 -24.99 8.13
C SER A 557 6.22 -24.22 7.41
N LEU A 558 5.83 -23.54 6.35
CA LEU A 558 6.73 -22.71 5.51
C LEU A 558 6.48 -21.22 5.78
N ILE A 559 7.52 -20.40 5.63
CA ILE A 559 7.41 -18.95 5.54
C ILE A 559 8.01 -18.51 4.22
N PRO A 560 7.24 -17.84 3.35
CA PRO A 560 5.80 -17.51 3.49
C PRO A 560 4.91 -18.75 3.56
N GLU A 561 3.70 -18.62 4.12
CA GLU A 561 2.77 -19.75 4.29
C GLU A 561 2.28 -20.35 2.96
N ASP A 562 2.25 -19.53 1.91
CA ASP A 562 1.84 -19.92 0.57
C ASP A 562 2.93 -19.57 -0.46
N PRO A 563 4.06 -20.29 -0.48
CA PRO A 563 5.09 -20.07 -1.46
C PRO A 563 4.65 -20.64 -2.83
N ALA A 564 5.19 -20.10 -3.91
CA ALA A 564 4.92 -20.58 -5.29
C ALA A 564 5.21 -22.08 -5.48
N ASN A 565 6.07 -22.64 -4.67
CA ASN A 565 6.27 -24.09 -4.54
C ASN A 565 6.34 -24.46 -3.05
N SER A 566 5.26 -25.03 -2.56
CA SER A 566 5.11 -25.52 -1.19
C SER A 566 5.58 -26.95 -0.99
N GLU A 567 6.14 -27.59 -2.01
CA GLU A 567 6.63 -28.97 -1.94
C GLU A 567 7.74 -29.11 -0.90
N ILE A 568 7.57 -30.08 -0.01
CA ILE A 568 8.53 -30.42 1.02
C ILE A 568 9.08 -31.82 0.74
N ILE A 569 10.39 -31.91 0.62
CA ILE A 569 11.10 -33.16 0.43
C ILE A 569 11.51 -33.70 1.81
N TRP A 570 10.94 -34.83 2.19
CA TRP A 570 11.25 -35.51 3.43
C TRP A 570 12.35 -36.55 3.24
N SER A 571 13.22 -36.67 4.23
CA SER A 571 14.29 -37.69 4.26
C SER A 571 14.58 -38.18 5.65
N SER A 572 15.03 -39.42 5.76
CA SER A 572 15.48 -40.04 6.99
C SER A 572 16.99 -40.30 6.92
N SER A 573 17.71 -40.00 8.00
CA SER A 573 19.14 -40.32 8.12
C SER A 573 19.39 -41.81 8.34
N ASN A 574 18.35 -42.58 8.71
CA ASN A 574 18.41 -44.01 8.97
C ASN A 574 17.06 -44.67 8.69
N GLU A 575 16.80 -45.05 7.45
CA GLU A 575 15.55 -45.67 7.02
C GLU A 575 15.36 -47.09 7.60
N GLU A 576 16.45 -47.74 8.03
CA GLU A 576 16.34 -49.04 8.74
C GLU A 576 15.69 -48.89 10.12
N ALA A 577 15.86 -47.73 10.76
CA ALA A 577 15.25 -47.43 12.06
C ALA A 577 13.88 -46.73 11.90
N VAL A 578 13.81 -45.66 11.07
CA VAL A 578 12.60 -44.85 10.87
C VAL A 578 12.47 -44.51 9.39
N THR A 579 11.39 -44.91 8.75
CA THR A 579 11.04 -44.45 7.41
C THR A 579 10.21 -43.16 7.47
N VAL A 580 10.26 -42.35 6.41
CA VAL A 580 9.37 -41.20 6.19
C VAL A 580 8.82 -41.27 4.76
N ASP A 581 7.53 -40.98 4.59
CA ASP A 581 6.92 -40.88 3.26
C ASP A 581 6.88 -39.44 2.76
N GLU A 582 6.38 -39.25 1.54
CA GLU A 582 6.28 -37.95 0.87
C GLU A 582 5.40 -36.94 1.60
N ASN A 583 4.49 -37.40 2.47
CA ASN A 583 3.57 -36.56 3.24
C ASN A 583 4.09 -36.27 4.67
N GLY A 584 5.30 -36.70 5.00
CA GLY A 584 5.89 -36.49 6.34
C GLY A 584 5.45 -37.52 7.38
N LYS A 585 4.82 -38.61 6.97
CA LYS A 585 4.45 -39.67 7.90
C LYS A 585 5.65 -40.55 8.20
N ILE A 586 6.07 -40.52 9.45
CA ILE A 586 7.18 -41.32 9.95
C ILE A 586 6.67 -42.68 10.52
N THR A 587 7.45 -43.73 10.32
CA THR A 587 7.16 -45.06 10.88
C THR A 587 8.42 -45.65 11.49
N ALA A 588 8.32 -46.06 12.77
CA ALA A 588 9.40 -46.78 13.45
C ALA A 588 9.48 -48.22 12.99
N VAL A 589 10.55 -48.58 12.31
CA VAL A 589 10.70 -49.89 11.65
C VAL A 589 11.47 -50.89 12.52
N ASN A 590 12.64 -50.45 13.06
CA ASN A 590 13.59 -51.35 13.69
C ASN A 590 14.25 -50.77 14.92
N ASP A 591 14.53 -51.67 15.87
CA ASP A 591 15.07 -51.34 17.19
C ASP A 591 16.31 -52.20 17.58
N GLN A 592 17.10 -52.59 16.58
CA GLN A 592 18.15 -53.63 16.70
C GLN A 592 19.34 -53.30 17.63
N LYS A 593 19.49 -52.07 18.11
CA LYS A 593 20.59 -51.67 18.96
C LYS A 593 20.22 -51.60 20.44
N ALA A 594 21.07 -52.07 21.32
CA ALA A 594 20.95 -51.84 22.76
C ALA A 594 20.98 -50.33 23.06
N GLY A 595 19.85 -49.79 23.48
CA GLY A 595 19.62 -48.32 23.65
C GLY A 595 18.69 -47.72 22.62
N GLY A 596 18.18 -48.53 21.68
CA GLY A 596 17.27 -48.12 20.60
C GLY A 596 18.03 -47.52 19.39
N ASP A 597 17.39 -47.65 18.23
CA ASP A 597 17.84 -46.95 17.02
C ASP A 597 17.22 -45.58 16.94
N ASN A 598 17.92 -44.65 16.32
CA ASN A 598 17.40 -43.32 16.06
C ASN A 598 17.65 -42.90 14.63
N ALA A 599 16.83 -41.95 14.17
CA ALA A 599 16.99 -41.29 12.91
C ALA A 599 16.75 -39.77 13.06
N ILE A 600 17.40 -38.99 12.23
CA ILE A 600 17.08 -37.58 12.06
C ILE A 600 16.19 -37.50 10.81
N ILE A 601 14.95 -37.08 11.01
CA ILE A 601 14.03 -36.78 9.91
C ILE A 601 14.22 -35.33 9.53
N THR A 602 14.45 -35.09 8.25
CA THR A 602 14.69 -33.76 7.71
C THR A 602 13.63 -33.43 6.68
N ALA A 603 12.96 -32.30 6.88
CA ALA A 603 12.14 -31.62 5.89
C ALA A 603 13.00 -30.61 5.13
N THR A 604 12.97 -30.61 3.83
CA THR A 604 13.72 -29.68 2.96
C THR A 604 12.76 -29.03 1.99
N SER A 605 12.79 -27.69 1.86
CA SER A 605 12.00 -27.02 0.84
C SER A 605 12.50 -27.36 -0.56
N ALA A 606 11.59 -27.79 -1.45
CA ALA A 606 11.94 -28.08 -2.85
C ALA A 606 12.33 -26.80 -3.62
N SER A 607 11.69 -25.65 -3.29
CA SER A 607 12.00 -24.35 -3.91
C SER A 607 13.28 -23.72 -3.39
N ASN A 608 13.70 -24.05 -2.14
CA ASN A 608 14.93 -23.55 -1.56
C ASN A 608 15.62 -24.64 -0.72
N PRO A 609 16.46 -25.50 -1.34
CA PRO A 609 17.09 -26.63 -0.64
C PRO A 609 18.04 -26.24 0.50
N SER A 610 18.39 -24.97 0.66
CA SER A 610 19.15 -24.47 1.81
C SER A 610 18.29 -24.36 3.07
N VAL A 611 16.96 -24.28 2.92
CA VAL A 611 15.97 -24.15 4.00
C VAL A 611 15.52 -25.55 4.43
N LYS A 612 15.88 -25.92 5.65
CA LYS A 612 15.63 -27.25 6.22
C LYS A 612 15.24 -27.14 7.69
N ALA A 613 14.45 -28.10 8.14
CA ALA A 613 14.21 -28.34 9.54
C ALA A 613 14.36 -29.83 9.85
N SER A 614 14.74 -30.17 11.06
CA SER A 614 14.96 -31.58 11.43
C SER A 614 14.41 -31.89 12.81
N VAL A 615 13.94 -33.12 12.99
CA VAL A 615 13.49 -33.68 14.25
C VAL A 615 14.20 -35.02 14.48
N LYS A 616 14.65 -35.27 15.72
CA LYS A 616 15.23 -36.55 16.11
C LYS A 616 14.13 -37.51 16.53
N VAL A 617 14.13 -38.71 15.98
CA VAL A 617 13.19 -39.79 16.34
C VAL A 617 13.96 -40.95 16.95
N ASN A 618 13.62 -41.28 18.17
CA ASN A 618 14.17 -42.46 18.87
C ASN A 618 13.16 -43.60 18.81
N VAL A 619 13.55 -44.74 18.29
CA VAL A 619 12.73 -45.91 18.33
C VAL A 619 12.84 -46.58 19.68
N THR A 620 11.72 -46.73 20.35
CA THR A 620 11.61 -47.40 21.61
C THR A 620 11.09 -48.81 21.49
N ASN A 621 11.73 -49.76 22.15
CA ASN A 621 11.20 -51.11 22.27
C ASN A 621 9.96 -51.08 23.15
N VAL A 622 8.93 -51.75 22.74
CA VAL A 622 7.97 -52.31 23.68
C VAL A 622 8.68 -53.42 24.40
N THR A 623 9.47 -53.09 25.41
CA THR A 623 9.78 -54.09 26.42
C THR A 623 8.43 -54.50 26.98
N ALA A 624 7.99 -55.71 26.64
CA ALA A 624 6.91 -56.35 27.34
C ALA A 624 7.39 -56.48 28.80
N ILE A 625 7.17 -55.44 29.60
CA ILE A 625 7.08 -55.61 31.03
C ILE A 625 5.92 -56.55 31.17
N GLY A 626 6.26 -57.81 31.47
CA GLY A 626 5.23 -58.77 31.83
C GLY A 626 4.34 -58.06 32.82
N THR A 627 3.08 -57.96 32.47
CA THR A 627 2.04 -57.34 33.27
C THR A 627 2.03 -58.08 34.59
N VAL A 628 2.76 -57.57 35.56
CA VAL A 628 2.39 -57.78 36.94
C VAL A 628 1.14 -56.94 37.13
N ASN A 629 0.04 -57.52 36.76
CA ASN A 629 -1.29 -56.98 37.00
C ASN A 629 -1.60 -57.13 38.48
N THR A 630 -0.87 -56.40 39.31
CA THR A 630 -1.33 -56.09 40.66
C THR A 630 -2.35 -54.98 40.47
N ALA A 631 -3.62 -55.35 40.37
CA ALA A 631 -4.74 -54.45 40.49
C ALA A 631 -4.51 -53.64 41.76
N LYS A 632 -3.99 -52.40 41.61
CA LYS A 632 -3.85 -51.46 42.71
C LYS A 632 -5.23 -51.20 43.27
N THR A 633 -5.52 -51.78 44.42
CA THR A 633 -6.81 -51.51 45.09
C THR A 633 -6.66 -50.20 45.87
N VAL A 634 -7.64 -49.32 45.71
CA VAL A 634 -7.68 -48.04 46.44
C VAL A 634 -7.89 -48.36 47.90
N LYS A 635 -6.90 -48.00 48.70
CA LYS A 635 -6.91 -48.23 50.17
C LYS A 635 -7.71 -47.14 50.87
N THR A 636 -7.53 -45.88 50.45
CA THR A 636 -8.26 -44.73 51.01
C THR A 636 -8.47 -43.65 49.97
N VAL A 637 -9.60 -42.92 50.06
CA VAL A 637 -9.87 -41.70 49.32
C VAL A 637 -10.05 -40.60 50.33
N ARG A 638 -9.32 -39.48 50.13
CA ARG A 638 -9.46 -38.29 50.93
C ARG A 638 -9.78 -37.08 50.03
N TYR A 639 -10.61 -36.21 50.54
CA TYR A 639 -11.03 -34.99 49.84
C TYR A 639 -10.49 -33.79 50.60
N TYR A 640 -9.93 -32.86 49.91
CA TYR A 640 -9.46 -31.57 50.48
C TYR A 640 -10.17 -30.42 49.74
N ASN A 641 -10.64 -29.45 50.49
CA ASN A 641 -11.13 -28.21 49.90
C ASN A 641 -9.97 -27.27 49.55
N VAL A 642 -10.28 -26.13 48.97
CA VAL A 642 -9.27 -25.11 48.57
C VAL A 642 -8.51 -24.51 49.76
N ALA A 643 -9.03 -24.65 50.99
CA ALA A 643 -8.35 -24.23 52.22
C ALA A 643 -7.54 -25.35 52.84
N GLY A 644 -7.41 -26.55 52.21
CA GLY A 644 -6.63 -27.69 52.69
C GLY A 644 -7.32 -28.51 53.76
N VAL A 645 -8.60 -28.29 54.06
CA VAL A 645 -9.33 -29.07 55.08
C VAL A 645 -9.66 -30.47 54.51
N GLU A 646 -9.31 -31.50 55.29
CA GLU A 646 -9.53 -32.91 54.89
C GLU A 646 -10.91 -33.40 55.27
N SER A 647 -11.51 -34.27 54.40
CA SER A 647 -12.76 -34.94 54.61
C SER A 647 -12.76 -36.34 53.98
N ASN A 648 -13.61 -37.23 54.48
CA ASN A 648 -13.87 -38.54 53.88
C ASN A 648 -14.99 -38.49 52.82
N VAL A 649 -15.67 -37.34 52.69
CA VAL A 649 -16.73 -37.09 51.72
C VAL A 649 -16.43 -35.82 50.96
N PRO A 650 -16.84 -35.69 49.68
CA PRO A 650 -16.61 -34.49 48.88
C PRO A 650 -17.27 -33.24 49.49
N PHE A 651 -16.55 -32.14 49.50
CA PHE A 651 -17.09 -30.80 49.81
C PHE A 651 -17.94 -30.28 48.61
N SER A 652 -18.86 -29.40 48.89
CA SER A 652 -19.51 -28.60 47.83
C SER A 652 -18.50 -27.67 47.18
N GLY A 653 -18.39 -27.66 45.87
CA GLY A 653 -17.39 -26.90 45.11
C GLY A 653 -16.15 -27.69 44.76
N MET A 654 -15.00 -27.02 44.65
CA MET A 654 -13.73 -27.62 44.22
C MET A 654 -13.14 -28.51 45.28
N ASN A 655 -12.83 -29.76 44.90
CA ASN A 655 -12.16 -30.76 45.73
C ASN A 655 -10.82 -31.19 45.12
N ILE A 656 -9.82 -31.35 45.92
CA ILE A 656 -8.59 -32.10 45.63
C ILE A 656 -8.80 -33.52 46.21
N ILE A 657 -8.86 -34.51 45.35
CA ILE A 657 -9.10 -35.89 45.73
C ILE A 657 -7.77 -36.61 45.74
N VAL A 658 -7.39 -37.15 46.87
CA VAL A 658 -6.17 -37.97 47.05
C VAL A 658 -6.58 -39.44 47.26
N LYS A 659 -6.27 -40.26 46.32
CA LYS A 659 -6.42 -41.72 46.43
C LYS A 659 -5.10 -42.30 46.85
N THR A 660 -5.08 -43.09 47.89
CA THR A 660 -3.93 -43.88 48.28
C THR A 660 -4.21 -45.32 47.97
N TYR A 661 -3.30 -45.99 47.28
CA TYR A 661 -3.42 -47.37 46.86
C TYR A 661 -2.76 -48.35 47.84
N SER A 662 -3.01 -49.63 47.69
CA SER A 662 -2.52 -50.70 48.54
C SER A 662 -0.99 -50.80 48.55
N ASP A 663 -0.31 -50.32 47.53
CA ASP A 663 1.16 -50.24 47.39
C ASP A 663 1.79 -48.98 48.04
N GLY A 664 0.96 -48.10 48.63
CA GLY A 664 1.39 -46.83 49.23
C GLY A 664 1.50 -45.67 48.23
N SER A 665 1.36 -45.90 46.94
CA SER A 665 1.35 -44.81 45.95
C SER A 665 0.09 -43.93 46.08
N ARG A 666 0.19 -42.68 45.67
CA ARG A 666 -0.91 -41.70 45.72
C ARG A 666 -1.22 -41.12 44.36
N GLU A 667 -2.48 -40.97 44.08
CA GLU A 667 -2.98 -40.23 42.92
C GLU A 667 -3.76 -39.02 43.43
N THR A 668 -3.55 -37.86 42.80
CA THR A 668 -4.25 -36.64 43.17
C THR A 668 -5.01 -36.11 41.95
N THR A 669 -6.32 -35.88 42.12
CA THR A 669 -7.20 -35.37 41.06
C THR A 669 -7.97 -34.16 41.59
N LYS A 670 -8.29 -33.19 40.73
CA LYS A 670 -9.19 -32.09 41.07
C LYS A 670 -10.56 -32.34 40.44
N ALA A 671 -11.62 -32.15 41.22
CA ALA A 671 -12.99 -32.28 40.77
C ALA A 671 -13.89 -31.24 41.45
N VAL A 672 -14.92 -30.82 40.75
CA VAL A 672 -15.96 -29.91 41.27
C VAL A 672 -17.22 -30.76 41.52
N LYS A 673 -17.81 -30.63 42.72
CA LYS A 673 -19.07 -31.31 43.09
C LYS A 673 -20.20 -30.31 43.18
#